data_a4afff7c2ed44c5c8973023d25fcf83a
#
_entry.id   a4afff7c2ed44c5c8973023d25fcf83a
#
_cell.length_a   1.000
_cell.length_b   1.000
_cell.length_c   1.000
_cell.angle_alpha   90.00
_cell.angle_beta   90.00
_cell.angle_gamma   90.00
#
_symmetry.space_group_name_H-M   'P 1'
#
loop_
_entity.id
_entity.type
_entity.pdbx_description
1 polymer ?
#
loop_
_entity_poly.entity_id
_entity_poly.type
_entity_poly.pdbx_seq_one_letter_code
_entity_poly.pdbx_strand_id
1 'polypeptide(L)'
;MRFLILVILSVWPLAGASPQEAARRDKQARNVTIVRDDWGIAHVFGKSDADAVFGAIYAQAEDDFNRVETNYLTSLGRTAEAEGESKVIQDLRQKLFIDPVELKKLYGQSPPWLQKLMTAWADGLNFYLAKHPAVKPRVITHFEPWMALSFTEGSIGGDIEKVNLNQLEAFYSNGPVSRLEEVQEEPRGSNGIAIAPSNTKNHHALLWINPHTSFFFRSELQMVSQEGLHAYGASTWGQFFLYQGFNDKVGWMHTTSGVDAIDEYLETVEKEDGRWMYKFGGELRPVVASEIVVPYNAGDRMAEKKFTVYRTQHGPVVRQQDGKWVSFRIMQEPVKALEQSFLRTKARDYKTYKKTLELFANSSNNTVFASAQGDIAYFHGNYIPRRDTSFDWTKPVDGSNPATEYKGLLKIDEAPNLLNPRSGWLYNSNNWPWSAAGPSSLKREDYPAYVETGRFESARGFHALRVLRDRQDLTLESLVAAAFDSYLPWFEKTLPALLKAWDAAPADNSTKASIGDQIALLRAWDYRWAANSVPTSLAIFWGEEMQRRVGIQASAAGISLEEYVATKADPEQLLQALAAASDKIESDFASWKTPWGEINRFQRLTDDIVHPFSDSAPSIPVPFTSSIWGSLASFGARAYPGTKKWYGTSGNSFVAIVEFGDKVRALAVTAGGESGDPKSKHFNDEAERYATGNLREVYFYRSQLTGHTEREYHPGN
;
A
#
# COMPACT_ATOMS: atom_id res chain seq x y z
N MET A 1 56.70 -28.42 29.27
CA MET A 1 56.37 -27.07 28.75
C MET A 1 54.92 -27.13 28.28
N ARG A 2 54.01 -26.56 29.07
CA ARG A 2 52.59 -26.44 28.73
C ARG A 2 52.41 -25.04 28.16
N PHE A 3 52.05 -24.91 26.89
CA PHE A 3 51.64 -23.63 26.27
C PHE A 3 50.18 -23.31 26.64
N LEU A 4 50.00 -22.26 27.39
CA LEU A 4 48.70 -21.63 27.65
C LEU A 4 48.35 -20.79 26.44
N ILE A 5 47.32 -21.18 25.66
CA ILE A 5 46.75 -20.32 24.62
C ILE A 5 45.77 -19.38 25.29
N LEU A 6 46.14 -18.11 25.35
CA LEU A 6 45.27 -17.04 25.79
C LEU A 6 44.32 -16.69 24.62
N VAL A 7 43.07 -17.09 24.73
CA VAL A 7 42.01 -16.64 23.83
C VAL A 7 41.60 -15.22 24.27
N ILE A 8 42.06 -14.23 23.54
CA ILE A 8 41.59 -12.83 23.71
C ILE A 8 40.23 -12.75 23.04
N LEU A 9 39.16 -12.83 23.82
CA LEU A 9 37.82 -12.41 23.42
C LEU A 9 37.84 -10.90 23.23
N SER A 10 37.96 -10.44 22.01
CA SER A 10 37.72 -9.04 21.65
C SER A 10 36.25 -8.73 21.84
N VAL A 11 35.88 -8.22 23.01
CA VAL A 11 34.61 -7.53 23.23
C VAL A 11 34.70 -6.23 22.43
N TRP A 12 34.06 -6.19 21.30
CA TRP A 12 33.83 -4.93 20.59
C TRP A 12 32.90 -4.10 21.47
N PRO A 13 33.27 -2.86 21.82
CA PRO A 13 32.37 -1.99 22.54
C PRO A 13 31.19 -1.68 21.64
N LEU A 14 29.96 -1.83 22.13
CA LEU A 14 28.78 -1.18 21.56
C LEU A 14 29.15 0.29 21.34
N ALA A 15 29.23 0.71 20.09
CA ALA A 15 29.62 2.06 19.72
C ALA A 15 28.54 3.01 20.23
N GLY A 16 28.72 3.54 21.43
CA GLY A 16 27.92 4.65 21.93
C GLY A 16 28.10 5.87 21.01
N ALA A 17 27.04 6.70 20.90
CA ALA A 17 27.13 7.94 20.14
C ALA A 17 28.36 8.75 20.48
N SER A 18 29.04 9.34 19.49
CA SER A 18 30.10 10.28 19.76
C SER A 18 29.55 11.47 20.56
N PRO A 19 30.40 12.18 21.35
CA PRO A 19 29.96 13.37 22.08
C PRO A 19 29.29 14.42 21.18
N GLN A 20 29.72 14.53 19.92
CA GLN A 20 29.15 15.45 18.95
C GLN A 20 27.74 15.01 18.48
N GLU A 21 27.56 13.72 18.23
CA GLU A 21 26.24 13.18 17.88
C GLU A 21 25.27 13.30 19.06
N ALA A 22 25.70 12.99 20.28
CA ALA A 22 24.87 13.13 21.47
C ALA A 22 24.43 14.59 21.65
N ALA A 23 25.36 15.56 21.56
CA ALA A 23 25.05 16.99 21.66
C ALA A 23 24.12 17.48 20.54
N ARG A 24 24.29 16.97 19.32
CA ARG A 24 23.36 17.26 18.19
C ARG A 24 21.95 16.77 18.47
N ARG A 25 21.78 15.52 18.88
CA ARG A 25 20.48 14.90 19.22
C ARG A 25 19.80 15.63 20.37
N ASP A 26 20.53 15.96 21.44
CA ASP A 26 20.01 16.75 22.57
C ASP A 26 19.54 18.15 22.13
N LYS A 27 20.28 18.79 21.20
CA LYS A 27 19.88 20.09 20.64
C LYS A 27 18.59 19.97 19.81
N GLN A 28 18.47 18.95 18.95
CA GLN A 28 17.28 18.71 18.17
C GLN A 28 16.07 18.42 19.07
N ALA A 29 16.22 17.56 20.08
CA ALA A 29 15.18 17.28 21.06
C ALA A 29 14.61 18.54 21.72
N ARG A 30 15.47 19.48 22.14
CA ARG A 30 15.04 20.78 22.71
C ARG A 30 14.37 21.72 21.69
N ASN A 31 14.59 21.52 20.40
CA ASN A 31 14.00 22.33 19.33
C ASN A 31 12.63 21.81 18.89
N VAL A 32 12.22 20.66 19.38
CA VAL A 32 10.97 19.98 19.04
C VAL A 32 10.00 20.04 20.21
N THR A 33 8.75 20.35 19.95
CA THR A 33 7.63 20.11 20.86
C THR A 33 6.69 19.09 20.19
N ILE A 34 6.34 18.04 20.91
CA ILE A 34 5.33 17.05 20.49
C ILE A 34 4.10 17.27 21.38
N VAL A 35 2.95 17.46 20.74
CA VAL A 35 1.65 17.49 21.40
C VAL A 35 0.90 16.24 20.98
N ARG A 36 0.48 15.43 21.95
CA ARG A 36 -0.44 14.32 21.72
C ARG A 36 -1.85 14.81 21.97
N ASP A 37 -2.75 14.60 21.02
CA ASP A 37 -4.16 14.94 21.15
C ASP A 37 -4.97 13.83 21.84
N ASP A 38 -6.30 13.99 21.93
CA ASP A 38 -7.23 13.05 22.56
C ASP A 38 -7.18 11.63 21.99
N TRP A 39 -6.69 11.50 20.76
CA TRP A 39 -6.57 10.24 19.98
C TRP A 39 -5.16 9.69 19.95
N GLY A 40 -4.25 10.34 20.68
CA GLY A 40 -2.83 9.99 20.69
C GLY A 40 -2.06 10.46 19.48
N ILE A 41 -2.68 11.17 18.54
CA ILE A 41 -2.03 11.64 17.31
C ILE A 41 -0.93 12.65 17.66
N ALA A 42 0.23 12.48 17.03
CA ALA A 42 1.38 13.35 17.26
C ALA A 42 1.31 14.63 16.40
N HIS A 43 1.23 15.79 17.05
CA HIS A 43 1.43 17.10 16.42
C HIS A 43 2.86 17.57 16.73
N VAL A 44 3.73 17.50 15.74
CA VAL A 44 5.17 17.75 15.88
C VAL A 44 5.52 19.15 15.42
N PHE A 45 6.03 19.98 16.33
CA PHE A 45 6.43 21.36 16.06
C PHE A 45 7.97 21.48 16.17
N GLY A 46 8.67 21.64 15.04
CA GLY A 46 10.11 21.82 14.96
C GLY A 46 10.51 23.24 14.61
N LYS A 47 11.71 23.68 14.99
CA LYS A 47 12.28 24.97 14.55
C LYS A 47 12.70 24.94 13.08
N SER A 48 13.18 23.79 12.61
CA SER A 48 13.55 23.55 11.22
C SER A 48 12.81 22.32 10.68
N ASP A 49 12.83 22.09 9.35
CA ASP A 49 12.33 20.86 8.73
C ASP A 49 13.03 19.63 9.33
N ALA A 50 14.33 19.71 9.55
CA ALA A 50 15.10 18.63 10.17
C ALA A 50 14.68 18.35 11.63
N ASP A 51 14.38 19.39 12.42
CA ASP A 51 13.85 19.21 13.78
C ASP A 51 12.44 18.58 13.74
N ALA A 52 11.59 18.98 12.78
CA ALA A 52 10.26 18.36 12.60
C ALA A 52 10.38 16.88 12.19
N VAL A 53 11.32 16.52 11.32
CA VAL A 53 11.62 15.12 10.96
C VAL A 53 12.10 14.32 12.18
N PHE A 54 13.04 14.88 12.96
CA PHE A 54 13.52 14.25 14.20
C PHE A 54 12.36 13.94 15.15
N GLY A 55 11.46 14.90 15.37
CA GLY A 55 10.32 14.73 16.25
C GLY A 55 9.28 13.75 15.71
N ALA A 56 9.01 13.79 14.40
CA ALA A 56 8.05 12.91 13.78
C ALA A 56 8.45 11.44 13.85
N ILE A 57 9.73 11.15 13.59
CA ILE A 57 10.23 9.78 13.66
C ILE A 57 10.39 9.29 15.09
N TYR A 58 10.72 10.20 16.03
CA TYR A 58 10.71 9.89 17.46
C TYR A 58 9.30 9.50 17.94
N ALA A 59 8.28 10.27 17.55
CA ALA A 59 6.90 9.99 17.89
C ALA A 59 6.40 8.66 17.29
N GLN A 60 6.74 8.37 16.04
CA GLN A 60 6.45 7.06 15.43
C GLN A 60 7.11 5.90 16.19
N ALA A 61 8.36 6.09 16.66
CA ALA A 61 9.04 5.08 17.44
C ALA A 61 8.42 4.89 18.85
N GLU A 62 7.88 5.96 19.46
CA GLU A 62 7.08 5.83 20.70
C GLU A 62 5.80 5.02 20.48
N ASP A 63 5.15 5.20 19.33
CA ASP A 63 3.88 4.56 19.03
C ASP A 63 4.05 3.08 18.62
N ASP A 64 5.01 2.78 17.72
CA ASP A 64 5.25 1.40 17.28
C ASP A 64 6.67 1.20 16.70
N PHE A 65 7.68 1.15 17.56
CA PHE A 65 9.06 0.89 17.13
C PHE A 65 9.20 -0.46 16.42
N ASN A 66 8.44 -1.47 16.81
CA ASN A 66 8.49 -2.81 16.20
C ASN A 66 8.14 -2.75 14.69
N ARG A 67 7.13 -1.95 14.31
CA ARG A 67 6.79 -1.74 12.89
C ARG A 67 7.82 -0.90 12.16
N VAL A 68 8.35 0.13 12.80
CA VAL A 68 9.44 0.93 12.23
C VAL A 68 10.64 0.04 11.91
N GLU A 69 11.09 -0.79 12.85
CA GLU A 69 12.20 -1.72 12.63
C GLU A 69 11.87 -2.75 11.55
N THR A 70 10.67 -3.36 11.58
CA THR A 70 10.22 -4.36 10.60
C THR A 70 10.29 -3.82 9.17
N ASN A 71 9.84 -2.59 8.95
CA ASN A 71 9.87 -1.97 7.63
C ASN A 71 11.31 -1.78 7.12
N TYR A 72 12.24 -1.40 8.01
CA TYR A 72 13.65 -1.29 7.64
C TYR A 72 14.35 -2.65 7.49
N LEU A 73 13.96 -3.67 8.25
CA LEU A 73 14.44 -5.03 8.02
C LEU A 73 14.03 -5.52 6.63
N THR A 74 12.76 -5.30 6.25
CA THR A 74 12.24 -5.67 4.93
C THR A 74 12.95 -4.87 3.82
N SER A 75 13.02 -3.55 3.93
CA SER A 75 13.60 -2.70 2.88
C SER A 75 15.10 -2.88 2.67
N LEU A 76 15.83 -3.29 3.71
CA LEU A 76 17.27 -3.59 3.66
C LEU A 76 17.57 -5.05 3.31
N GLY A 77 16.54 -5.92 3.17
CA GLY A 77 16.73 -7.37 2.98
C GLY A 77 17.43 -8.02 4.17
N ARG A 78 16.94 -7.75 5.39
CA ARG A 78 17.48 -8.25 6.67
C ARG A 78 16.42 -8.95 7.53
N THR A 79 15.26 -9.28 6.94
CA THR A 79 14.16 -9.93 7.65
C THR A 79 14.55 -11.31 8.17
N ALA A 80 15.38 -12.06 7.41
CA ALA A 80 15.86 -13.36 7.80
C ALA A 80 16.73 -13.36 9.07
N GLU A 81 17.41 -12.26 9.37
CA GLU A 81 18.17 -12.09 10.61
C GLU A 81 17.26 -12.13 11.85
N ALA A 82 16.01 -11.66 11.73
CA ALA A 82 15.01 -11.67 12.79
C ALA A 82 14.11 -12.94 12.76
N GLU A 83 13.68 -13.37 11.55
CA GLU A 83 12.57 -14.32 11.36
C GLU A 83 13.00 -15.70 10.83
N GLY A 84 14.29 -15.87 10.55
CA GLY A 84 14.87 -17.17 10.21
C GLY A 84 14.94 -17.47 8.72
N GLU A 85 15.34 -18.73 8.43
CA GLU A 85 15.72 -19.20 7.10
C GLU A 85 14.63 -19.04 6.03
N SER A 86 13.35 -19.13 6.41
CA SER A 86 12.21 -18.99 5.49
C SER A 86 12.14 -17.63 4.78
N LYS A 87 12.83 -16.62 5.31
CA LYS A 87 12.89 -15.25 4.75
C LYS A 87 14.09 -15.00 3.84
N VAL A 88 14.98 -15.96 3.67
CA VAL A 88 16.24 -15.79 2.90
C VAL A 88 15.97 -15.39 1.45
N ILE A 89 15.01 -16.01 0.78
CA ILE A 89 14.68 -15.68 -0.62
C ILE A 89 14.02 -14.30 -0.75
N GLN A 90 13.20 -13.91 0.23
CA GLN A 90 12.64 -12.56 0.31
C GLN A 90 13.76 -11.51 0.45
N ASP A 91 14.73 -11.76 1.31
CA ASP A 91 15.87 -10.87 1.51
C ASP A 91 16.81 -10.86 0.30
N LEU A 92 17.02 -12.01 -0.36
CA LEU A 92 17.74 -12.06 -1.63
C LEU A 92 17.09 -11.18 -2.68
N ARG A 93 15.73 -11.28 -2.86
CA ARG A 93 14.97 -10.42 -3.77
C ARG A 93 15.26 -8.95 -3.51
N GLN A 94 15.21 -8.53 -2.25
CA GLN A 94 15.45 -7.14 -1.88
C GLN A 94 16.89 -6.71 -2.19
N LYS A 95 17.88 -7.53 -1.83
CA LYS A 95 19.31 -7.26 -2.03
C LYS A 95 19.76 -7.25 -3.50
N LEU A 96 18.98 -7.81 -4.42
CA LEU A 96 19.23 -7.67 -5.86
C LEU A 96 19.09 -6.21 -6.34
N PHE A 97 18.31 -5.39 -5.65
CA PHE A 97 18.01 -3.99 -6.02
C PHE A 97 18.56 -2.98 -5.00
N ILE A 98 18.68 -3.34 -3.73
CA ILE A 98 19.10 -2.47 -2.64
C ILE A 98 20.51 -2.87 -2.18
N ASP A 99 21.49 -2.08 -2.61
CA ASP A 99 22.90 -2.25 -2.25
C ASP A 99 23.30 -1.16 -1.24
N PRO A 100 23.67 -1.52 -0.01
CA PRO A 100 24.13 -0.57 1.01
C PRO A 100 25.33 0.28 0.58
N VAL A 101 26.24 -0.25 -0.24
CA VAL A 101 27.40 0.50 -0.72
C VAL A 101 26.99 1.62 -1.65
N GLU A 102 26.09 1.32 -2.59
CA GLU A 102 25.56 2.33 -3.51
C GLU A 102 24.67 3.35 -2.76
N LEU A 103 23.83 2.92 -1.80
CA LEU A 103 23.02 3.85 -1.00
C LEU A 103 23.89 4.81 -0.16
N LYS A 104 25.01 4.37 0.41
CA LYS A 104 25.95 5.25 1.12
C LYS A 104 26.56 6.29 0.17
N LYS A 105 26.90 5.89 -1.04
CA LYS A 105 27.41 6.80 -2.08
C LYS A 105 26.33 7.81 -2.48
N LEU A 106 25.10 7.36 -2.75
CA LEU A 106 23.96 8.22 -3.09
C LEU A 106 23.63 9.21 -1.96
N TYR A 107 23.68 8.77 -0.69
CA TYR A 107 23.54 9.67 0.45
C TYR A 107 24.58 10.80 0.41
N GLY A 108 25.86 10.46 0.17
CA GLY A 108 26.93 11.44 0.08
C GLY A 108 26.77 12.43 -1.08
N GLN A 109 26.06 12.04 -2.13
CA GLN A 109 25.78 12.84 -3.33
C GLN A 109 24.43 13.58 -3.27
N SER A 110 23.60 13.28 -2.29
CA SER A 110 22.29 13.90 -2.12
C SER A 110 22.40 15.40 -1.84
N PRO A 111 21.38 16.21 -2.18
CA PRO A 111 21.36 17.63 -1.84
C PRO A 111 21.56 17.86 -0.32
N PRO A 112 22.31 18.89 0.10
CA PRO A 112 22.62 19.11 1.52
C PRO A 112 21.39 19.22 2.43
N TRP A 113 20.27 19.76 1.93
CA TRP A 113 19.04 19.85 2.69
C TRP A 113 18.43 18.45 2.94
N LEU A 114 18.47 17.55 1.94
CA LEU A 114 17.96 16.18 2.09
C LEU A 114 18.87 15.35 3.01
N GLN A 115 20.21 15.53 2.92
CA GLN A 115 21.15 14.90 3.86
C GLN A 115 20.84 15.29 5.31
N LYS A 116 20.48 16.56 5.57
CA LYS A 116 20.06 17.01 6.91
C LYS A 116 18.80 16.30 7.39
N LEU A 117 17.82 16.09 6.52
CA LEU A 117 16.58 15.36 6.88
C LEU A 117 16.86 13.89 7.18
N MET A 118 17.64 13.21 6.33
CA MET A 118 18.04 11.81 6.57
C MET A 118 18.90 11.66 7.85
N THR A 119 19.76 12.63 8.14
CA THR A 119 20.51 12.66 9.39
C THR A 119 19.58 12.83 10.59
N ALA A 120 18.61 13.75 10.52
CA ALA A 120 17.64 13.98 11.59
C ALA A 120 16.74 12.76 11.82
N TRP A 121 16.37 12.05 10.74
CA TRP A 121 15.66 10.78 10.81
C TRP A 121 16.46 9.74 11.61
N ALA A 122 17.71 9.48 11.25
CA ALA A 122 18.56 8.54 11.97
C ALA A 122 18.79 8.97 13.43
N ASP A 123 19.00 10.26 13.67
CA ASP A 123 19.17 10.82 15.00
C ASP A 123 17.92 10.65 15.87
N GLY A 124 16.71 10.80 15.32
CA GLY A 124 15.45 10.61 16.04
C GLY A 124 15.27 9.17 16.53
N LEU A 125 15.52 8.17 15.66
CA LEU A 125 15.46 6.75 16.03
C LEU A 125 16.53 6.36 17.04
N ASN A 126 17.78 6.79 16.81
CA ASN A 126 18.87 6.50 17.74
C ASN A 126 18.69 7.20 19.09
N PHE A 127 18.10 8.39 19.10
CA PHE A 127 17.76 9.11 20.33
C PHE A 127 16.65 8.40 21.10
N TYR A 128 15.61 7.92 20.39
CA TYR A 128 14.56 7.10 20.99
C TYR A 128 15.14 5.87 21.69
N LEU A 129 15.96 5.08 20.98
CA LEU A 129 16.60 3.89 21.56
C LEU A 129 17.47 4.21 22.79
N ALA A 130 18.19 5.34 22.74
CA ALA A 130 19.03 5.77 23.85
C ALA A 130 18.21 6.18 25.11
N LYS A 131 17.00 6.75 24.89
CA LYS A 131 16.10 7.18 25.97
C LYS A 131 15.21 6.06 26.49
N HIS A 132 15.00 5.00 25.71
CA HIS A 132 14.13 3.86 26.04
C HIS A 132 14.93 2.54 26.10
N PRO A 133 15.83 2.34 27.08
CA PRO A 133 16.72 1.15 27.13
C PRO A 133 15.98 -0.16 27.37
N ALA A 134 14.70 -0.12 27.72
CA ALA A 134 13.82 -1.30 27.83
C ALA A 134 13.41 -1.83 26.45
N VAL A 135 13.36 -0.98 25.42
CA VAL A 135 13.09 -1.36 24.04
C VAL A 135 14.29 -2.14 23.51
N LYS A 136 14.02 -3.31 22.97
CA LYS A 136 15.08 -4.20 22.43
C LYS A 136 14.84 -4.36 20.93
N PRO A 137 15.67 -3.71 20.09
CA PRO A 137 15.64 -3.97 18.66
C PRO A 137 15.89 -5.45 18.38
N ARG A 138 15.21 -6.01 17.39
CA ARG A 138 15.43 -7.40 16.96
C ARG A 138 16.77 -7.57 16.25
N VAL A 139 17.18 -6.56 15.45
CA VAL A 139 18.39 -6.57 14.63
C VAL A 139 19.06 -5.19 14.52
N ILE A 140 18.29 -4.12 14.30
CA ILE A 140 18.85 -2.78 14.00
C ILE A 140 19.07 -2.00 15.29
N THR A 141 20.24 -2.11 15.87
CA THR A 141 20.61 -1.39 17.10
C THR A 141 21.11 0.03 16.86
N HIS A 142 21.38 0.39 15.59
CA HIS A 142 21.83 1.72 15.19
C HIS A 142 21.39 2.04 13.77
N PHE A 143 20.74 3.18 13.58
CA PHE A 143 20.30 3.67 12.28
C PHE A 143 21.32 4.65 11.70
N GLU A 144 21.72 4.43 10.44
CA GLU A 144 22.59 5.34 9.68
C GLU A 144 21.75 6.16 8.68
N PRO A 145 22.07 7.43 8.39
CA PRO A 145 21.26 8.30 7.53
C PRO A 145 20.94 7.74 6.14
N TRP A 146 21.89 7.02 5.53
CA TRP A 146 21.72 6.39 4.20
C TRP A 146 20.61 5.33 4.17
N MET A 147 20.27 4.72 5.32
CA MET A 147 19.23 3.70 5.40
C MET A 147 17.87 4.23 4.98
N ALA A 148 17.60 5.53 5.17
CA ALA A 148 16.37 6.17 4.70
C ALA A 148 16.15 6.02 3.18
N LEU A 149 17.22 5.91 2.38
CA LEU A 149 17.16 5.68 0.94
C LEU A 149 16.68 4.26 0.55
N SER A 150 16.71 3.30 1.48
CA SER A 150 16.19 1.95 1.22
C SER A 150 14.66 1.90 1.30
N PHE A 151 14.03 2.85 2.00
CA PHE A 151 12.59 2.89 2.24
C PHE A 151 12.02 4.26 1.86
N THR A 152 12.00 4.52 0.56
CA THR A 152 11.48 5.75 -0.05
C THR A 152 9.95 5.69 -0.11
N GLU A 153 9.32 6.40 -1.05
CA GLU A 153 7.89 6.19 -1.26
C GLU A 153 7.60 4.77 -1.79
N GLY A 154 6.31 4.39 -1.88
CA GLY A 154 5.87 3.02 -2.16
C GLY A 154 6.27 2.42 -3.51
N SER A 155 6.75 3.24 -4.49
CA SER A 155 7.02 2.77 -5.84
C SER A 155 8.15 1.75 -5.90
N ILE A 156 9.37 2.09 -5.46
CA ILE A 156 10.54 1.20 -5.60
C ILE A 156 10.31 -0.12 -4.87
N GLY A 157 9.88 -0.07 -3.61
CA GLY A 157 9.60 -1.27 -2.83
C GLY A 157 8.50 -2.13 -3.44
N GLY A 158 7.41 -1.50 -3.87
CA GLY A 158 6.28 -2.19 -4.52
C GLY A 158 6.66 -2.82 -5.87
N ASP A 159 7.56 -2.20 -6.63
CA ASP A 159 8.06 -2.77 -7.89
C ASP A 159 8.98 -3.97 -7.64
N ILE A 160 9.85 -3.92 -6.61
CA ILE A 160 10.67 -5.07 -6.19
C ILE A 160 9.80 -6.27 -5.79
N GLU A 161 8.68 -6.03 -5.11
CA GLU A 161 7.76 -7.08 -4.69
C GLU A 161 7.09 -7.85 -5.85
N LYS A 162 7.12 -7.31 -7.09
CA LYS A 162 6.63 -8.01 -8.29
C LYS A 162 7.52 -9.18 -8.74
N VAL A 163 8.76 -9.25 -8.28
CA VAL A 163 9.63 -10.41 -8.54
C VAL A 163 9.10 -11.63 -7.77
N ASN A 164 8.71 -12.67 -8.50
CA ASN A 164 8.13 -13.89 -7.91
C ASN A 164 9.20 -14.70 -7.15
N LEU A 165 8.95 -14.94 -5.85
CA LEU A 165 9.91 -15.62 -4.97
C LEU A 165 10.17 -17.08 -5.36
N ASN A 166 9.15 -17.83 -5.81
CA ASN A 166 9.32 -19.23 -6.22
C ASN A 166 10.20 -19.34 -7.46
N GLN A 167 10.03 -18.43 -8.43
CA GLN A 167 10.87 -18.39 -9.64
C GLN A 167 12.29 -17.93 -9.33
N LEU A 168 12.45 -16.99 -8.40
CA LEU A 168 13.75 -16.52 -7.94
C LEU A 168 14.50 -17.64 -7.22
N GLU A 169 13.84 -18.36 -6.32
CA GLU A 169 14.41 -19.53 -5.62
C GLU A 169 14.81 -20.61 -6.62
N ALA A 170 13.95 -20.95 -7.57
CA ALA A 170 14.24 -21.94 -8.61
C ALA A 170 15.50 -21.60 -9.42
N PHE A 171 15.74 -20.32 -9.68
CA PHE A 171 16.88 -19.87 -10.46
C PHE A 171 18.20 -19.88 -9.68
N TYR A 172 18.17 -19.48 -8.40
CA TYR A 172 19.40 -19.32 -7.60
C TYR A 172 19.70 -20.46 -6.64
N SER A 173 18.74 -21.37 -6.36
CA SER A 173 18.96 -22.52 -5.50
C SER A 173 19.26 -23.79 -6.29
N ASN A 174 20.33 -24.49 -5.94
CA ASN A 174 20.68 -25.78 -6.55
C ASN A 174 19.89 -26.97 -5.94
N GLY A 175 18.82 -26.70 -5.20
CA GLY A 175 18.03 -27.70 -4.46
C GLY A 175 16.56 -27.75 -4.89
N PRO A 176 15.76 -28.66 -4.31
CA PRO A 176 14.33 -28.67 -4.53
C PRO A 176 13.72 -27.35 -4.03
N VAL A 177 12.93 -26.71 -4.89
CA VAL A 177 12.22 -25.47 -4.58
C VAL A 177 11.19 -25.77 -3.50
N SER A 178 11.29 -25.10 -2.34
CA SER A 178 10.21 -25.06 -1.38
C SER A 178 9.06 -24.27 -2.01
N ARG A 179 7.85 -24.82 -2.08
CA ARG A 179 6.68 -24.00 -2.41
C ARG A 179 6.49 -23.03 -1.24
N LEU A 180 6.98 -21.80 -1.44
CA LEU A 180 6.59 -20.68 -0.57
C LEU A 180 5.09 -20.51 -0.77
N GLU A 181 4.31 -20.70 0.30
CA GLU A 181 2.88 -20.41 0.25
C GLU A 181 2.74 -18.93 -0.09
N GLU A 182 2.27 -18.64 -1.31
CA GLU A 182 1.72 -17.33 -1.62
C GLU A 182 0.47 -17.19 -0.75
N VAL A 183 0.62 -16.48 0.36
CA VAL A 183 -0.55 -16.02 1.12
C VAL A 183 -1.34 -15.18 0.13
N GLN A 184 -2.53 -15.62 -0.25
CA GLN A 184 -3.45 -14.81 -1.04
C GLN A 184 -3.77 -13.57 -0.20
N GLU A 185 -2.99 -12.52 -0.41
CA GLU A 185 -3.30 -11.21 0.14
C GLU A 185 -4.51 -10.66 -0.61
N GLU A 186 -5.44 -10.07 0.13
CA GLU A 186 -6.52 -9.31 -0.51
C GLU A 186 -5.93 -8.23 -1.42
N PRO A 187 -6.53 -7.96 -2.60
CA PRO A 187 -6.00 -6.97 -3.52
C PRO A 187 -5.77 -5.63 -2.79
N ARG A 188 -4.53 -5.22 -2.67
CA ARG A 188 -4.17 -3.89 -2.17
C ARG A 188 -4.82 -2.87 -3.10
N GLY A 189 -5.51 -1.91 -2.55
CA GLY A 189 -6.21 -0.92 -3.33
C GLY A 189 -6.21 0.43 -2.64
N SER A 190 -6.97 1.35 -3.17
CA SER A 190 -7.15 2.68 -2.58
C SER A 190 -8.32 3.39 -3.27
N ASN A 191 -8.89 4.40 -2.63
CA ASN A 191 -9.77 5.34 -3.28
C ASN A 191 -9.27 6.77 -3.07
N GLY A 192 -9.35 7.58 -4.12
CA GLY A 192 -9.19 9.01 -4.05
C GLY A 192 -10.32 9.68 -4.83
N ILE A 193 -10.96 10.69 -4.23
CA ILE A 193 -11.98 11.52 -4.90
C ILE A 193 -11.64 12.98 -4.64
N ALA A 194 -11.67 13.79 -5.70
CA ALA A 194 -11.57 15.24 -5.60
C ALA A 194 -12.80 15.90 -6.22
N ILE A 195 -13.35 16.89 -5.53
CA ILE A 195 -14.54 17.63 -5.93
C ILE A 195 -14.19 19.10 -6.08
N ALA A 196 -14.53 19.68 -7.24
CA ALA A 196 -14.33 21.10 -7.49
C ALA A 196 -15.38 21.96 -6.76
N PRO A 197 -15.10 23.24 -6.50
CA PRO A 197 -16.05 24.19 -5.89
C PRO A 197 -17.40 24.28 -6.57
N SER A 198 -17.47 24.03 -7.88
CA SER A 198 -18.73 24.04 -8.65
C SER A 198 -19.73 22.97 -8.20
N ASN A 199 -19.26 21.89 -7.58
CA ASN A 199 -20.08 20.75 -7.16
C ASN A 199 -20.22 20.64 -5.63
N THR A 200 -19.81 21.69 -4.90
CA THR A 200 -19.91 21.73 -3.44
C THR A 200 -20.82 22.88 -2.99
N LYS A 201 -21.53 22.65 -1.89
CA LYS A 201 -22.45 23.63 -1.30
C LYS A 201 -21.74 24.90 -0.81
N ASN A 202 -20.54 24.73 -0.25
CA ASN A 202 -19.74 25.82 0.32
C ASN A 202 -18.81 26.49 -0.70
N HIS A 203 -18.80 26.04 -1.96
CA HIS A 203 -17.88 26.47 -3.00
C HIS A 203 -16.39 26.29 -2.62
N HIS A 204 -16.09 25.24 -1.85
CA HIS A 204 -14.75 24.83 -1.49
C HIS A 204 -14.42 23.49 -2.15
N ALA A 205 -13.17 23.27 -2.56
CA ALA A 205 -12.76 21.96 -3.04
C ALA A 205 -12.76 20.93 -1.89
N LEU A 206 -13.14 19.69 -2.22
CA LEU A 206 -13.06 18.55 -1.28
C LEU A 206 -12.09 17.52 -1.80
N LEU A 207 -11.44 16.80 -0.87
CA LEU A 207 -10.59 15.65 -1.17
C LEU A 207 -10.90 14.50 -0.20
N TRP A 208 -11.14 13.30 -0.76
CA TRP A 208 -11.18 12.07 0.02
C TRP A 208 -9.89 11.29 -0.15
N ILE A 209 -9.26 10.94 0.97
CA ILE A 209 -8.02 10.19 1.11
C ILE A 209 -8.37 8.85 1.74
N ASN A 210 -8.15 7.74 1.02
CA ASN A 210 -8.52 6.41 1.51
C ASN A 210 -7.61 5.30 0.96
N PRO A 211 -6.41 5.11 1.53
CA PRO A 211 -5.57 3.96 1.20
C PRO A 211 -6.19 2.66 1.72
N HIS A 212 -6.20 1.63 0.86
CA HIS A 212 -6.50 0.26 1.24
C HIS A 212 -5.19 -0.51 1.33
N THR A 213 -4.65 -0.57 2.53
CA THR A 213 -3.42 -1.30 2.85
C THR A 213 -3.65 -2.19 4.06
N SER A 214 -2.66 -2.96 4.45
CA SER A 214 -2.70 -3.69 5.72
C SER A 214 -3.06 -2.72 6.86
N PHE A 215 -3.92 -3.15 7.78
CA PHE A 215 -4.25 -2.36 8.97
C PHE A 215 -2.99 -2.12 9.77
N PHE A 216 -2.93 -0.99 10.46
CA PHE A 216 -1.77 -0.57 11.24
C PHE A 216 -0.49 -0.34 10.42
N PHE A 217 -0.61 -0.20 9.09
CA PHE A 217 0.51 0.10 8.20
C PHE A 217 0.91 1.58 8.23
N ARG A 218 0.01 2.46 8.68
CA ARG A 218 0.20 3.91 8.69
C ARG A 218 0.25 4.45 10.11
N SER A 219 1.16 5.45 10.31
CA SER A 219 1.15 6.39 11.41
C SER A 219 0.45 7.67 10.97
N GLU A 220 -0.51 8.14 11.73
CA GLU A 220 -1.17 9.42 11.51
C GLU A 220 -0.45 10.50 12.32
N LEU A 221 -0.06 11.62 11.68
CA LEU A 221 0.67 12.68 12.37
C LEU A 221 0.58 14.03 11.66
N GLN A 222 0.93 15.08 12.39
CA GLN A 222 1.15 16.42 11.86
C GLN A 222 2.62 16.80 11.99
N MET A 223 3.17 17.44 10.95
CA MET A 223 4.52 18.00 10.92
C MET A 223 4.47 19.50 10.65
N VAL A 224 5.06 20.28 11.54
CA VAL A 224 5.13 21.74 11.45
C VAL A 224 6.55 22.22 11.67
N SER A 225 7.04 23.14 10.82
CA SER A 225 8.31 23.82 11.02
C SER A 225 8.23 25.30 10.75
N GLN A 226 9.20 26.07 11.25
CA GLN A 226 9.33 27.50 10.92
C GLN A 226 9.87 27.74 9.50
N GLU A 227 10.29 26.67 8.79
CA GLU A 227 10.75 26.72 7.41
C GLU A 227 9.61 26.47 6.40
N GLY A 228 8.35 26.54 6.85
CA GLY A 228 7.14 26.49 6.01
C GLY A 228 6.54 25.11 5.80
N LEU A 229 7.00 24.08 6.50
CA LEU A 229 6.29 22.81 6.60
C LEU A 229 5.10 22.97 7.55
N HIS A 230 3.91 22.62 7.11
CA HIS A 230 2.70 22.53 7.91
C HIS A 230 1.74 21.57 7.23
N ALA A 231 1.89 20.30 7.51
CA ALA A 231 1.14 19.25 6.82
C ALA A 231 0.67 18.18 7.81
N TYR A 232 -0.50 17.59 7.52
CA TYR A 232 -1.15 16.53 8.28
C TYR A 232 -1.48 15.36 7.34
N GLY A 233 -1.39 14.14 7.86
CA GLY A 233 -1.79 12.96 7.11
C GLY A 233 -1.15 11.68 7.64
N ALA A 234 -1.08 10.68 6.76
CA ALA A 234 -0.54 9.38 7.09
C ALA A 234 0.85 9.17 6.50
N SER A 235 1.78 8.71 7.34
CA SER A 235 3.11 8.22 6.98
C SER A 235 3.13 6.69 7.08
N THR A 236 3.94 6.02 6.27
CA THR A 236 4.27 4.62 6.56
C THR A 236 5.26 4.59 7.72
N TRP A 237 5.07 3.70 8.69
CA TRP A 237 5.94 3.59 9.87
C TRP A 237 7.42 3.57 9.48
N GLY A 238 8.15 4.53 9.99
CA GLY A 238 9.57 4.72 9.72
C GLY A 238 9.90 5.71 8.60
N GLN A 239 8.96 6.14 7.77
CA GLN A 239 9.17 7.22 6.79
C GLN A 239 9.06 8.59 7.47
N PHE A 240 9.88 9.54 7.01
CA PHE A 240 9.96 10.89 7.60
C PHE A 240 9.18 11.96 6.83
N PHE A 241 8.25 11.55 5.99
CA PHE A 241 7.37 12.41 5.22
C PHE A 241 5.94 11.87 5.22
N LEU A 242 4.97 12.72 4.96
CA LEU A 242 3.58 12.31 4.81
C LEU A 242 3.37 11.71 3.42
N TYR A 243 3.01 10.43 3.40
CA TYR A 243 2.78 9.72 2.15
C TYR A 243 1.50 10.20 1.47
N GLN A 244 0.43 10.37 2.24
CA GLN A 244 -0.87 10.88 1.83
C GLN A 244 -1.35 11.88 2.87
N GLY A 245 -1.89 12.99 2.43
CA GLY A 245 -2.30 14.01 3.38
C GLY A 245 -2.60 15.36 2.73
N PHE A 246 -2.52 16.39 3.53
CA PHE A 246 -2.83 17.74 3.12
C PHE A 246 -2.06 18.77 3.96
N ASN A 247 -1.95 19.97 3.42
CA ASN A 247 -1.58 21.18 4.15
C ASN A 247 -2.73 22.19 4.03
N ASP A 248 -2.54 23.43 4.45
CA ASP A 248 -3.59 24.46 4.39
C ASP A 248 -3.96 24.92 2.96
N LYS A 249 -3.24 24.44 1.93
CA LYS A 249 -3.43 24.87 0.53
C LYS A 249 -3.70 23.72 -0.43
N VAL A 250 -3.12 22.57 -0.21
CA VAL A 250 -3.24 21.42 -1.13
C VAL A 250 -3.37 20.12 -0.37
N GLY A 251 -3.99 19.13 -1.02
CA GLY A 251 -4.03 17.77 -0.55
C GLY A 251 -3.76 16.76 -1.68
N TRP A 252 -3.27 15.59 -1.30
CA TRP A 252 -2.90 14.53 -2.24
C TRP A 252 -3.26 13.16 -1.68
N MET A 253 -3.76 12.32 -2.58
CA MET A 253 -4.04 10.91 -2.33
C MET A 253 -3.37 10.07 -3.39
N HIS A 254 -2.59 9.06 -2.99
CA HIS A 254 -1.98 8.10 -3.89
C HIS A 254 -2.80 6.81 -3.97
N THR A 255 -3.06 6.36 -5.20
CA THR A 255 -3.68 5.07 -5.46
C THR A 255 -2.72 4.23 -6.31
N THR A 256 -2.70 2.91 -6.14
CA THR A 256 -1.90 2.05 -7.02
C THR A 256 -2.37 2.19 -8.46
N SER A 257 -1.41 2.38 -9.37
CA SER A 257 -1.62 2.59 -10.80
C SER A 257 -1.49 1.29 -11.59
N GLY A 258 -2.17 1.23 -12.74
CA GLY A 258 -1.95 0.23 -13.77
C GLY A 258 -0.89 0.64 -14.81
N VAL A 259 -0.09 1.68 -14.52
CA VAL A 259 1.00 2.10 -15.40
C VAL A 259 2.01 0.97 -15.58
N ASP A 260 2.44 0.77 -16.82
CA ASP A 260 3.49 -0.19 -17.17
C ASP A 260 4.86 0.48 -17.01
N ALA A 261 5.48 0.34 -15.85
CA ALA A 261 6.76 0.95 -15.50
C ALA A 261 7.86 -0.08 -15.21
N ILE A 262 7.53 -1.38 -15.29
CA ILE A 262 8.44 -2.50 -15.04
C ILE A 262 8.67 -3.21 -16.36
N ASP A 263 9.94 -3.42 -16.72
CA ASP A 263 10.31 -4.15 -17.93
C ASP A 263 11.04 -5.45 -17.61
N GLU A 264 10.66 -6.52 -18.30
CA GLU A 264 11.37 -7.80 -18.31
C GLU A 264 12.05 -8.02 -19.66
N TYR A 265 13.30 -8.46 -19.63
CA TYR A 265 14.11 -8.70 -20.83
C TYR A 265 14.55 -10.15 -20.93
N LEU A 266 14.26 -10.80 -22.05
CA LEU A 266 14.74 -12.14 -22.39
C LEU A 266 16.18 -12.05 -22.89
N GLU A 267 17.14 -12.35 -22.02
CA GLU A 267 18.56 -12.30 -22.32
C GLU A 267 19.04 -13.60 -22.97
N THR A 268 19.58 -13.49 -24.17
CA THR A 268 20.27 -14.62 -24.81
C THR A 268 21.68 -14.69 -24.27
N VAL A 269 21.96 -15.70 -23.44
CA VAL A 269 23.25 -15.87 -22.76
C VAL A 269 24.01 -17.08 -23.26
N GLU A 270 25.36 -16.97 -23.33
CA GLU A 270 26.26 -18.06 -23.65
C GLU A 270 27.53 -17.98 -22.78
N LYS A 271 28.29 -19.07 -22.68
CA LYS A 271 29.61 -19.05 -22.03
C LYS A 271 30.71 -18.89 -23.02
N GLU A 272 31.59 -17.91 -22.81
CA GLU A 272 32.83 -17.69 -23.52
C GLU A 272 33.99 -17.67 -22.51
N ASP A 273 34.97 -18.51 -22.69
CA ASP A 273 36.11 -18.66 -21.78
C ASP A 273 35.74 -18.82 -20.30
N GLY A 274 34.65 -19.58 -20.03
CA GLY A 274 34.12 -19.82 -18.69
C GLY A 274 33.31 -18.69 -18.07
N ARG A 275 33.14 -17.55 -18.73
CA ARG A 275 32.37 -16.39 -18.31
C ARG A 275 31.03 -16.36 -19.02
N TRP A 276 29.99 -15.92 -18.31
CA TRP A 276 28.70 -15.65 -18.91
C TRP A 276 28.71 -14.34 -19.67
N MET A 277 28.26 -14.43 -20.93
CA MET A 277 28.09 -13.30 -21.85
C MET A 277 26.63 -13.23 -22.28
N TYR A 278 26.10 -12.06 -22.58
CA TYR A 278 24.78 -11.86 -23.17
C TYR A 278 24.87 -11.11 -24.51
N LYS A 279 23.94 -11.38 -25.42
CA LYS A 279 23.88 -10.74 -26.75
C LYS A 279 23.16 -9.40 -26.65
N PHE A 280 23.73 -8.37 -27.28
CA PHE A 280 23.07 -7.07 -27.47
C PHE A 280 23.57 -6.39 -28.75
N GLY A 281 22.64 -6.05 -29.68
CA GLY A 281 22.99 -5.32 -30.91
C GLY A 281 23.99 -6.06 -31.82
N GLY A 282 24.05 -7.38 -31.76
CA GLY A 282 25.01 -8.21 -32.49
C GLY A 282 26.36 -8.41 -31.77
N GLU A 283 26.58 -7.81 -30.60
CA GLU A 283 27.79 -7.94 -29.79
C GLU A 283 27.52 -8.84 -28.56
N LEU A 284 28.61 -9.50 -28.10
CA LEU A 284 28.63 -10.19 -26.82
C LEU A 284 29.10 -9.22 -25.71
N ARG A 285 28.35 -9.10 -24.63
CA ARG A 285 28.67 -8.29 -23.46
C ARG A 285 28.80 -9.15 -22.23
N PRO A 286 29.73 -8.85 -21.33
CA PRO A 286 29.88 -9.64 -20.11
C PRO A 286 28.69 -9.47 -19.15
N VAL A 287 28.19 -10.60 -18.64
CA VAL A 287 27.29 -10.60 -17.50
C VAL A 287 28.08 -10.26 -16.24
N VAL A 288 27.62 -9.31 -15.46
CA VAL A 288 28.23 -9.00 -14.16
C VAL A 288 27.77 -10.05 -13.14
N ALA A 289 28.73 -10.84 -12.65
CA ALA A 289 28.50 -11.77 -11.55
C ALA A 289 29.03 -11.20 -10.24
N SER A 290 28.25 -11.30 -9.18
CA SER A 290 28.64 -10.88 -7.83
C SER A 290 28.10 -11.86 -6.79
N GLU A 291 28.61 -11.80 -5.55
CA GLU A 291 28.11 -12.60 -4.44
C GLU A 291 27.22 -11.75 -3.54
N ILE A 292 26.02 -12.24 -3.24
CA ILE A 292 25.15 -11.72 -2.18
C ILE A 292 25.17 -12.70 -1.02
N VAL A 293 25.48 -12.20 0.18
CA VAL A 293 25.38 -12.94 1.43
C VAL A 293 24.11 -12.55 2.16
N VAL A 294 23.31 -13.53 2.52
CA VAL A 294 22.07 -13.35 3.30
C VAL A 294 22.24 -14.02 4.66
N PRO A 295 22.52 -13.25 5.73
CA PRO A 295 22.52 -13.75 7.09
C PRO A 295 21.10 -14.11 7.54
N TYR A 296 20.97 -15.17 8.35
CA TYR A 296 19.67 -15.54 8.92
C TYR A 296 19.83 -16.16 10.32
N ASN A 297 18.78 -16.04 11.10
CA ASN A 297 18.67 -16.67 12.41
C ASN A 297 18.36 -18.17 12.23
N ALA A 298 19.29 -19.04 12.65
CA ALA A 298 19.13 -20.49 12.63
C ALA A 298 18.61 -21.05 13.98
N GLY A 299 18.08 -20.19 14.85
CA GLY A 299 17.54 -20.51 16.17
C GLY A 299 18.57 -20.34 17.28
N ASP A 300 19.64 -21.11 17.31
CA ASP A 300 20.69 -21.07 18.32
C ASP A 300 21.91 -20.21 17.91
N ARG A 301 22.00 -19.86 16.63
CA ARG A 301 23.10 -19.08 16.04
C ARG A 301 22.68 -18.33 14.81
N MET A 302 23.50 -17.34 14.43
CA MET A 302 23.43 -16.76 13.09
C MET A 302 24.13 -17.69 12.09
N ALA A 303 23.48 -17.88 10.94
CA ALA A 303 24.02 -18.59 9.78
C ALA A 303 23.94 -17.68 8.54
N GLU A 304 24.50 -18.10 7.41
CA GLU A 304 24.45 -17.35 6.17
C GLU A 304 24.23 -18.25 4.96
N LYS A 305 23.51 -17.74 3.95
CA LYS A 305 23.48 -18.30 2.60
C LYS A 305 24.15 -17.36 1.63
N LYS A 306 24.89 -17.94 0.67
CA LYS A 306 25.63 -17.22 -0.37
C LYS A 306 25.03 -17.54 -1.72
N PHE A 307 24.79 -16.48 -2.50
CA PHE A 307 24.22 -16.59 -3.82
C PHE A 307 25.15 -15.89 -4.83
N THR A 308 25.57 -16.59 -5.90
CA THR A 308 26.15 -15.93 -7.05
C THR A 308 25.04 -15.35 -7.87
N VAL A 309 24.93 -14.03 -7.92
CA VAL A 309 23.89 -13.31 -8.64
C VAL A 309 24.42 -12.71 -9.92
N TYR A 310 23.52 -12.50 -10.87
CA TYR A 310 23.84 -12.05 -12.21
C TYR A 310 23.09 -10.77 -12.56
N ARG A 311 23.76 -9.89 -13.31
CA ARG A 311 23.18 -8.62 -13.78
C ARG A 311 23.61 -8.36 -15.23
N THR A 312 22.66 -7.91 -16.05
CA THR A 312 22.91 -7.34 -17.38
C THR A 312 22.72 -5.82 -17.33
N GLN A 313 22.81 -5.15 -18.49
CA GLN A 313 22.47 -3.73 -18.58
C GLN A 313 21.00 -3.44 -18.26
N HIS A 314 20.11 -4.42 -18.40
CA HIS A 314 18.68 -4.26 -18.13
C HIS A 314 18.32 -4.46 -16.65
N GLY A 315 19.23 -4.95 -15.82
CA GLY A 315 18.99 -5.12 -14.39
C GLY A 315 19.44 -6.49 -13.87
N PRO A 316 19.06 -6.83 -12.63
CA PRO A 316 19.34 -8.15 -12.06
C PRO A 316 18.55 -9.23 -12.80
N VAL A 317 19.15 -10.41 -12.95
CA VAL A 317 18.48 -11.61 -13.45
C VAL A 317 17.65 -12.21 -12.33
N VAL A 318 16.36 -12.45 -12.56
CA VAL A 318 15.42 -12.90 -11.52
C VAL A 318 14.85 -14.30 -11.77
N ARG A 319 14.94 -14.81 -12.99
CA ARG A 319 14.41 -16.14 -13.36
C ARG A 319 14.93 -16.59 -14.73
N GLN A 320 14.54 -17.78 -15.13
CA GLN A 320 14.75 -18.31 -16.48
C GLN A 320 13.40 -18.61 -17.14
N GLN A 321 13.31 -18.36 -18.46
CA GLN A 321 12.15 -18.67 -19.28
C GLN A 321 12.60 -19.11 -20.66
N ASP A 322 12.10 -20.26 -21.16
CA ASP A 322 12.37 -20.78 -22.49
C ASP A 322 13.88 -20.85 -22.85
N GLY A 323 14.72 -21.22 -21.87
CA GLY A 323 16.17 -21.32 -22.01
C GLY A 323 16.92 -19.98 -21.99
N LYS A 324 16.22 -18.85 -21.90
CA LYS A 324 16.79 -17.51 -21.75
C LYS A 324 16.72 -17.04 -20.30
N TRP A 325 17.63 -16.15 -19.91
CA TRP A 325 17.55 -15.48 -18.62
C TRP A 325 16.60 -14.29 -18.70
N VAL A 326 15.97 -13.94 -17.60
CA VAL A 326 15.07 -12.79 -17.51
C VAL A 326 15.68 -11.75 -16.57
N SER A 327 16.08 -10.62 -17.14
CA SER A 327 16.48 -9.43 -16.38
C SER A 327 15.25 -8.58 -16.07
N PHE A 328 15.28 -7.90 -14.91
CA PHE A 328 14.15 -7.15 -14.37
C PHE A 328 14.55 -5.70 -14.13
N ARG A 329 13.88 -4.76 -14.79
CA ARG A 329 14.19 -3.34 -14.75
C ARG A 329 13.06 -2.55 -14.12
N ILE A 330 13.40 -1.77 -13.11
CA ILE A 330 12.48 -0.91 -12.37
C ILE A 330 13.05 0.50 -12.24
N MET A 331 12.25 1.44 -11.77
CA MET A 331 12.74 2.74 -11.31
C MET A 331 13.69 2.57 -10.13
N GLN A 332 14.91 3.12 -10.23
CA GLN A 332 15.92 3.11 -9.16
C GLN A 332 16.44 4.52 -8.89
N GLU A 333 15.55 5.44 -8.48
CA GLU A 333 15.83 6.85 -8.22
C GLU A 333 15.50 7.22 -6.74
N PRO A 334 16.12 6.55 -5.73
CA PRO A 334 15.71 6.72 -4.33
C PRO A 334 15.90 8.14 -3.79
N VAL A 335 16.93 8.87 -4.25
CA VAL A 335 17.16 10.26 -3.85
C VAL A 335 16.02 11.14 -4.36
N LYS A 336 15.68 11.06 -5.64
CA LYS A 336 14.57 11.83 -6.22
C LYS A 336 13.22 11.44 -5.62
N ALA A 337 13.04 10.16 -5.25
CA ALA A 337 11.82 9.69 -4.59
C ALA A 337 11.63 10.35 -3.22
N LEU A 338 12.68 10.46 -2.41
CA LEU A 338 12.62 11.20 -1.14
C LEU A 338 12.45 12.71 -1.35
N GLU A 339 13.13 13.29 -2.34
CA GLU A 339 12.94 14.70 -2.70
C GLU A 339 11.47 14.98 -3.08
N GLN A 340 10.91 14.20 -4.01
CA GLN A 340 9.52 14.35 -4.45
C GLN A 340 8.56 14.21 -3.29
N SER A 341 8.74 13.20 -2.44
CA SER A 341 7.87 12.90 -1.31
C SER A 341 7.89 14.00 -0.24
N PHE A 342 9.05 14.57 0.05
CA PHE A 342 9.13 15.67 1.02
C PHE A 342 8.64 17.00 0.42
N LEU A 343 9.05 17.35 -0.80
CA LEU A 343 8.74 18.65 -1.40
C LEU A 343 7.24 18.81 -1.67
N ARG A 344 6.51 17.75 -1.99
CA ARG A 344 5.05 17.82 -2.19
C ARG A 344 4.30 18.28 -0.94
N THR A 345 4.80 17.97 0.27
CA THR A 345 4.20 18.40 1.54
C THR A 345 4.25 19.92 1.73
N LYS A 346 5.13 20.61 1.01
CA LYS A 346 5.32 22.07 1.02
C LYS A 346 4.72 22.77 -0.21
N ALA A 347 4.08 22.02 -1.12
CA ALA A 347 3.39 22.62 -2.28
C ALA A 347 2.24 23.52 -1.82
N ARG A 348 1.99 24.61 -2.57
CA ARG A 348 1.01 25.65 -2.19
C ARG A 348 -0.14 25.80 -3.20
N ASP A 349 -0.01 25.17 -4.37
CA ASP A 349 -0.95 25.22 -5.47
C ASP A 349 -0.68 24.08 -6.47
N TYR A 350 -1.53 23.97 -7.49
CA TYR A 350 -1.37 22.99 -8.56
C TYR A 350 0.01 23.07 -9.25
N LYS A 351 0.48 24.29 -9.54
CA LYS A 351 1.74 24.50 -10.27
C LYS A 351 2.95 24.02 -9.46
N THR A 352 3.01 24.36 -8.18
CA THR A 352 4.10 23.93 -7.30
C THR A 352 4.04 22.44 -7.00
N TYR A 353 2.84 21.86 -6.90
CA TYR A 353 2.68 20.42 -6.78
C TYR A 353 3.16 19.69 -8.05
N LYS A 354 2.66 20.11 -9.24
CA LYS A 354 3.09 19.53 -10.52
C LYS A 354 4.61 19.58 -10.72
N LYS A 355 5.27 20.64 -10.27
CA LYS A 355 6.74 20.76 -10.36
C LYS A 355 7.45 19.65 -9.60
N THR A 356 6.91 19.13 -8.50
CA THR A 356 7.51 18.00 -7.79
C THR A 356 7.49 16.70 -8.60
N LEU A 357 6.50 16.54 -9.47
CA LEU A 357 6.36 15.37 -10.34
C LEU A 357 7.41 15.35 -11.45
N GLU A 358 8.03 16.49 -11.79
CA GLU A 358 9.11 16.59 -12.77
C GLU A 358 10.42 15.92 -12.28
N LEU A 359 10.47 15.44 -11.04
CA LEU A 359 11.52 14.56 -10.54
C LEU A 359 11.41 13.12 -11.10
N PHE A 360 10.26 12.75 -11.67
CA PHE A 360 10.01 11.44 -12.28
C PHE A 360 10.38 10.28 -11.36
N ALA A 361 9.92 10.30 -10.14
CA ALA A 361 10.27 9.33 -9.12
C ALA A 361 9.06 8.61 -8.50
N ASN A 362 8.01 8.41 -9.30
CA ASN A 362 6.82 7.66 -8.93
C ASN A 362 6.40 6.77 -10.12
N SER A 363 6.74 5.49 -10.05
CA SER A 363 6.48 4.51 -11.12
C SER A 363 5.10 3.86 -11.01
N SER A 364 4.54 3.71 -9.81
CA SER A 364 3.42 2.80 -9.58
C SER A 364 2.21 3.42 -8.91
N ASN A 365 2.17 4.76 -8.74
CA ASN A 365 1.03 5.41 -8.09
C ASN A 365 0.42 6.53 -8.95
N ASN A 366 -0.91 6.54 -9.01
CA ASN A 366 -1.67 7.72 -9.41
C ASN A 366 -1.75 8.72 -8.26
N THR A 367 -2.04 9.97 -8.57
CA THR A 367 -2.34 10.99 -7.56
C THR A 367 -3.68 11.67 -7.86
N VAL A 368 -4.56 11.68 -6.87
CA VAL A 368 -5.74 12.55 -6.83
C VAL A 368 -5.41 13.75 -5.97
N PHE A 369 -5.63 14.95 -6.51
CA PHE A 369 -5.20 16.23 -5.94
C PHE A 369 -6.37 17.20 -5.82
N ALA A 370 -6.38 18.01 -4.76
CA ALA A 370 -7.26 19.17 -4.63
C ALA A 370 -6.52 20.34 -3.97
N SER A 371 -6.98 21.58 -4.24
CA SER A 371 -6.37 22.78 -3.69
C SER A 371 -7.38 23.81 -3.16
N ALA A 372 -6.94 24.68 -2.26
CA ALA A 372 -7.70 25.82 -1.76
C ALA A 372 -8.01 26.86 -2.84
N GLN A 373 -7.33 26.82 -3.98
CA GLN A 373 -7.64 27.66 -5.14
C GLN A 373 -8.78 27.08 -5.99
N GLY A 374 -9.26 25.88 -5.65
CA GLY A 374 -10.36 25.21 -6.34
C GLY A 374 -9.91 24.25 -7.44
N ASP A 375 -8.60 24.11 -7.69
CA ASP A 375 -8.11 23.15 -8.66
C ASP A 375 -8.26 21.72 -8.12
N ILE A 376 -8.75 20.82 -8.98
CA ILE A 376 -8.73 19.38 -8.80
C ILE A 376 -7.97 18.71 -9.94
N ALA A 377 -7.14 17.73 -9.64
CA ALA A 377 -6.35 17.05 -10.67
C ALA A 377 -6.20 15.56 -10.42
N TYR A 378 -6.11 14.81 -11.52
CA TYR A 378 -5.63 13.45 -11.55
C TYR A 378 -4.28 13.42 -12.27
N PHE A 379 -3.28 12.85 -11.63
CA PHE A 379 -2.00 12.56 -12.23
C PHE A 379 -1.79 11.05 -12.27
N HIS A 380 -1.43 10.56 -13.43
CA HIS A 380 -0.96 9.20 -13.60
C HIS A 380 0.45 9.03 -13.03
N GLY A 381 1.00 7.80 -12.98
CA GLY A 381 2.40 7.59 -12.62
C GLY A 381 3.31 8.49 -13.46
N ASN A 382 4.39 9.02 -12.89
CA ASN A 382 5.24 9.99 -13.59
C ASN A 382 6.59 9.41 -14.06
N TYR A 383 6.91 8.18 -13.70
CA TYR A 383 8.04 7.44 -14.27
C TYR A 383 7.51 6.48 -15.33
N ILE A 384 7.32 6.95 -16.55
CA ILE A 384 6.80 6.16 -17.66
C ILE A 384 7.87 6.13 -18.76
N PRO A 385 8.54 4.98 -18.97
CA PRO A 385 9.51 4.85 -20.06
C PRO A 385 8.88 5.09 -21.42
N ARG A 386 9.58 5.84 -22.28
CA ARG A 386 9.20 6.04 -23.68
C ARG A 386 9.64 4.85 -24.50
N ARG A 387 8.73 4.00 -24.87
CA ARG A 387 8.97 2.72 -25.51
C ARG A 387 8.53 2.70 -26.98
N ASP A 388 9.10 1.80 -27.75
CA ASP A 388 8.64 1.51 -29.11
C ASP A 388 7.32 0.74 -29.04
N THR A 389 6.28 1.26 -29.68
CA THR A 389 4.91 0.71 -29.65
C THR A 389 4.72 -0.54 -30.52
N SER A 390 5.73 -0.97 -31.25
CA SER A 390 5.70 -2.23 -32.01
C SER A 390 5.85 -3.48 -31.12
N PHE A 391 6.29 -3.31 -29.86
CA PHE A 391 6.44 -4.40 -28.89
C PHE A 391 5.29 -4.44 -27.90
N ASP A 392 4.97 -5.65 -27.43
CA ASP A 392 4.03 -5.91 -26.33
C ASP A 392 4.79 -5.87 -24.98
N TRP A 393 4.84 -4.72 -24.34
CA TRP A 393 5.57 -4.49 -23.10
C TRP A 393 4.94 -5.13 -21.86
N THR A 394 3.71 -5.67 -22.01
CA THR A 394 3.10 -6.49 -20.94
C THR A 394 3.73 -7.88 -20.81
N LYS A 395 4.70 -8.19 -21.64
CA LYS A 395 5.45 -9.45 -21.69
C LYS A 395 6.94 -9.17 -21.73
N PRO A 396 7.77 -10.15 -21.34
CA PRO A 396 9.22 -10.03 -21.54
C PRO A 396 9.57 -9.78 -23.00
N VAL A 397 10.38 -8.76 -23.28
CA VAL A 397 10.86 -8.40 -24.62
C VAL A 397 12.25 -8.97 -24.89
N ASP A 398 12.68 -9.04 -26.16
CA ASP A 398 13.99 -9.55 -26.54
C ASP A 398 15.11 -8.60 -26.11
N GLY A 399 15.86 -8.95 -25.06
CA GLY A 399 16.97 -8.17 -24.53
C GLY A 399 18.17 -8.03 -25.48
N SER A 400 18.24 -8.85 -26.52
CA SER A 400 19.32 -8.73 -27.52
C SER A 400 19.05 -7.64 -28.58
N ASN A 401 17.83 -7.15 -28.68
CA ASN A 401 17.40 -6.18 -29.66
C ASN A 401 17.53 -4.73 -29.17
N PRO A 402 18.37 -3.87 -29.74
CA PRO A 402 18.50 -2.48 -29.32
C PRO A 402 17.22 -1.64 -29.42
N ALA A 403 16.23 -2.07 -30.22
CA ALA A 403 14.95 -1.37 -30.33
C ALA A 403 14.07 -1.52 -29.06
N THR A 404 14.39 -2.47 -28.17
CA THR A 404 13.73 -2.63 -26.86
C THR A 404 14.30 -1.71 -25.77
N GLU A 405 15.35 -0.94 -26.05
CA GLU A 405 15.78 0.13 -25.13
C GLU A 405 14.83 1.31 -25.21
N TYR A 406 14.41 1.83 -24.06
CA TYR A 406 13.58 3.02 -24.06
C TYR A 406 14.39 4.32 -24.23
N LYS A 407 13.76 5.31 -24.83
CA LYS A 407 14.35 6.59 -25.24
C LYS A 407 14.00 7.72 -24.27
N GLY A 408 14.32 7.53 -22.97
CA GLY A 408 13.98 8.44 -21.91
C GLY A 408 12.58 8.19 -21.34
N LEU A 409 12.00 9.19 -20.67
CA LEU A 409 10.68 9.13 -20.04
C LEU A 409 9.66 10.00 -20.79
N LEU A 410 8.38 9.70 -20.65
CA LEU A 410 7.31 10.61 -21.05
C LEU A 410 7.36 11.85 -20.13
N LYS A 411 7.13 13.03 -20.73
CA LYS A 411 6.94 14.27 -19.95
C LYS A 411 5.62 14.17 -19.16
N ILE A 412 5.50 14.94 -18.11
CA ILE A 412 4.27 14.97 -17.29
C ILE A 412 3.02 15.26 -18.14
N ASP A 413 3.12 16.18 -19.11
CA ASP A 413 1.98 16.53 -19.97
C ASP A 413 1.72 15.53 -21.11
N GLU A 414 2.58 14.51 -21.29
CA GLU A 414 2.38 13.41 -22.23
C GLU A 414 1.74 12.18 -21.57
N ALA A 415 1.69 12.16 -20.23
CA ALA A 415 1.01 11.13 -19.45
C ALA A 415 -0.50 11.43 -19.32
N PRO A 416 -1.34 10.41 -19.02
CA PRO A 416 -2.78 10.60 -18.82
C PRO A 416 -3.09 11.43 -17.57
N ASN A 417 -3.07 12.73 -17.68
CA ASN A 417 -3.34 13.67 -16.59
C ASN A 417 -4.60 14.52 -16.88
N LEU A 418 -5.39 14.79 -15.85
CA LEU A 418 -6.59 15.62 -15.91
C LEU A 418 -6.47 16.81 -14.96
N LEU A 419 -6.84 17.98 -15.43
CA LEU A 419 -6.98 19.19 -14.61
C LEU A 419 -8.38 19.78 -14.82
N ASN A 420 -9.09 20.04 -13.73
CA ASN A 420 -10.37 20.73 -13.69
C ASN A 420 -11.39 20.22 -14.75
N PRO A 421 -11.73 18.91 -14.73
CA PRO A 421 -12.69 18.38 -15.70
C PRO A 421 -14.06 19.04 -15.56
N ARG A 422 -14.81 19.15 -16.68
CA ARG A 422 -16.13 19.77 -16.70
C ARG A 422 -17.17 19.10 -15.80
N SER A 423 -16.96 17.82 -15.45
CA SER A 423 -17.79 17.10 -14.48
C SER A 423 -17.77 17.73 -13.09
N GLY A 424 -16.74 18.52 -12.76
CA GLY A 424 -16.55 19.10 -11.43
C GLY A 424 -16.13 18.08 -10.37
N TRP A 425 -15.75 16.88 -10.76
CA TRP A 425 -15.22 15.82 -9.90
C TRP A 425 -14.29 14.90 -10.67
N LEU A 426 -13.41 14.23 -9.95
CA LEU A 426 -12.61 13.12 -10.45
C LEU A 426 -12.35 12.10 -9.34
N TYR A 427 -12.08 10.87 -9.75
CA TYR A 427 -11.78 9.77 -8.82
C TYR A 427 -10.73 8.83 -9.38
N ASN A 428 -10.15 8.03 -8.51
CA ASN A 428 -9.45 6.81 -8.85
C ASN A 428 -9.65 5.76 -7.75
N SER A 429 -9.96 4.53 -8.17
CA SER A 429 -10.16 3.35 -7.32
C SER A 429 -9.24 2.21 -7.79
N ASN A 430 -8.02 2.51 -8.20
CA ASN A 430 -7.05 1.61 -8.84
C ASN A 430 -7.51 1.11 -10.22
N ASN A 431 -8.46 1.80 -10.80
CA ASN A 431 -8.94 1.60 -12.16
C ASN A 431 -8.14 2.45 -13.15
N TRP A 432 -8.41 2.25 -14.41
CA TRP A 432 -7.84 3.02 -15.50
C TRP A 432 -8.27 4.50 -15.49
N PRO A 433 -7.50 5.42 -16.14
CA PRO A 433 -7.84 6.85 -16.15
C PRO A 433 -9.03 7.21 -17.06
N TRP A 434 -9.49 6.27 -17.89
CA TRP A 434 -10.51 6.51 -18.95
C TRP A 434 -11.93 6.72 -18.42
N SER A 435 -12.13 6.54 -17.12
CA SER A 435 -13.41 6.80 -16.43
C SER A 435 -13.28 7.81 -15.28
N ALA A 436 -12.06 8.30 -15.00
CA ALA A 436 -11.72 9.12 -13.83
C ALA A 436 -12.58 10.38 -13.61
N ALA A 437 -13.23 10.91 -14.64
CA ALA A 437 -14.11 12.07 -14.58
C ALA A 437 -15.42 11.86 -15.35
N GLY A 438 -15.87 10.62 -15.47
CA GLY A 438 -17.07 10.26 -16.23
C GLY A 438 -17.02 10.74 -17.68
N PRO A 439 -18.03 11.49 -18.16
CA PRO A 439 -18.03 12.00 -19.54
C PRO A 439 -16.89 12.94 -19.89
N SER A 440 -16.19 13.49 -18.89
CA SER A 440 -15.04 14.41 -19.05
C SER A 440 -13.69 13.67 -18.96
N SER A 441 -13.69 12.35 -18.95
CA SER A 441 -12.47 11.54 -18.87
C SER A 441 -11.62 11.62 -20.13
N LEU A 442 -10.35 11.22 -19.98
CA LEU A 442 -9.41 11.03 -21.09
C LEU A 442 -9.85 9.88 -21.99
N LYS A 443 -9.36 9.88 -23.23
CA LYS A 443 -9.60 8.82 -24.19
C LYS A 443 -8.39 7.93 -24.33
N ARG A 444 -8.59 6.61 -24.30
CA ARG A 444 -7.52 5.63 -24.38
C ARG A 444 -6.71 5.72 -25.68
N GLU A 445 -7.38 6.04 -26.79
CA GLU A 445 -6.79 6.15 -28.13
C GLU A 445 -5.80 7.32 -28.28
N ASP A 446 -5.80 8.28 -27.35
CA ASP A 446 -4.86 9.40 -27.36
C ASP A 446 -3.49 9.05 -26.79
N TYR A 447 -3.32 7.84 -26.23
CA TYR A 447 -2.11 7.42 -25.50
C TYR A 447 -1.57 6.08 -26.00
N PRO A 448 -0.22 5.87 -25.92
CA PRO A 448 0.36 4.56 -26.16
C PRO A 448 -0.20 3.47 -25.24
N ALA A 449 -0.32 2.25 -25.74
CA ALA A 449 -0.94 1.14 -25.01
C ALA A 449 -0.22 0.80 -23.68
N TYR A 450 1.09 1.04 -23.60
CA TYR A 450 1.91 0.75 -22.43
C TYR A 450 1.74 1.73 -21.26
N VAL A 451 1.00 2.84 -21.41
CA VAL A 451 0.81 3.76 -20.29
C VAL A 451 -0.17 3.23 -19.23
N GLU A 452 -1.04 2.29 -19.63
CA GLU A 452 -2.04 1.69 -18.71
C GLU A 452 -2.37 0.25 -19.14
N THR A 453 -2.12 -0.69 -18.22
CA THR A 453 -2.35 -2.12 -18.45
C THR A 453 -3.76 -2.59 -18.08
N GLY A 454 -4.52 -1.79 -17.36
CA GLY A 454 -5.91 -2.09 -16.97
C GLY A 454 -6.80 -2.31 -18.20
N ARG A 455 -7.61 -3.37 -18.17
CA ARG A 455 -8.42 -3.81 -19.31
C ARG A 455 -9.89 -3.45 -19.21
N PHE A 456 -10.40 -3.21 -17.99
CA PHE A 456 -11.82 -2.93 -17.73
C PHE A 456 -11.99 -2.11 -16.44
N GLU A 457 -13.17 -1.52 -16.31
CA GLU A 457 -13.57 -0.81 -15.10
C GLU A 457 -13.79 -1.79 -13.94
N SER A 458 -13.44 -1.37 -12.74
CA SER A 458 -13.67 -2.17 -11.53
C SER A 458 -15.08 -1.96 -10.95
N ALA A 459 -15.55 -2.92 -10.15
CA ALA A 459 -16.82 -2.76 -9.43
C ALA A 459 -16.82 -1.51 -8.52
N ARG A 460 -15.67 -1.15 -7.91
CA ARG A 460 -15.51 0.11 -7.16
C ARG A 460 -15.60 1.35 -8.04
N GLY A 461 -15.06 1.29 -9.26
CA GLY A 461 -15.17 2.37 -10.22
C GLY A 461 -16.61 2.65 -10.61
N PHE A 462 -17.41 1.61 -10.88
CA PHE A 462 -18.86 1.76 -11.10
C PHE A 462 -19.55 2.37 -9.88
N HIS A 463 -19.16 1.99 -8.67
CA HIS A 463 -19.71 2.58 -7.45
C HIS A 463 -19.34 4.06 -7.31
N ALA A 464 -18.08 4.41 -7.53
CA ALA A 464 -17.62 5.80 -7.49
C ALA A 464 -18.40 6.68 -8.49
N LEU A 465 -18.59 6.20 -9.72
CA LEU A 465 -19.42 6.88 -10.73
C LEU A 465 -20.87 7.06 -10.25
N ARG A 466 -21.44 6.05 -9.56
CA ARG A 466 -22.82 6.12 -9.03
C ARG A 466 -22.98 7.19 -7.96
N VAL A 467 -22.03 7.31 -7.01
CA VAL A 467 -22.13 8.27 -5.91
C VAL A 467 -21.74 9.70 -6.30
N LEU A 468 -21.04 9.90 -7.44
CA LEU A 468 -20.57 11.20 -7.92
C LEU A 468 -21.45 11.79 -9.01
N ARG A 469 -22.14 10.96 -9.80
CA ARG A 469 -22.95 11.44 -10.91
C ARG A 469 -24.04 12.37 -10.41
N ASP A 470 -24.21 13.49 -11.13
CA ASP A 470 -25.28 14.47 -10.92
C ASP A 470 -25.29 15.15 -9.54
N ARG A 471 -24.16 15.05 -8.79
CA ARG A 471 -24.02 15.73 -7.49
C ARG A 471 -23.43 17.12 -7.65
N GLN A 472 -24.11 18.13 -7.05
CA GLN A 472 -23.74 19.54 -7.10
C GLN A 472 -23.85 20.26 -5.74
N ASP A 473 -24.06 19.52 -4.66
CA ASP A 473 -24.35 20.03 -3.34
C ASP A 473 -23.51 19.34 -2.26
N LEU A 474 -22.36 18.80 -2.65
CA LEU A 474 -21.50 18.03 -1.75
C LEU A 474 -20.96 18.89 -0.60
N THR A 475 -20.97 18.34 0.58
CA THR A 475 -20.33 18.87 1.79
C THR A 475 -19.32 17.86 2.32
N LEU A 476 -18.54 18.27 3.32
CA LEU A 476 -17.63 17.37 4.02
C LEU A 476 -18.37 16.09 4.50
N GLU A 477 -19.52 16.28 5.17
CA GLU A 477 -20.32 15.19 5.75
C GLU A 477 -20.99 14.33 4.67
N SER A 478 -21.46 14.91 3.58
CA SER A 478 -22.07 14.13 2.49
C SER A 478 -21.04 13.35 1.67
N LEU A 479 -19.78 13.82 1.63
CA LEU A 479 -18.69 13.04 1.05
C LEU A 479 -18.28 11.88 1.95
N VAL A 480 -18.35 12.03 3.31
CA VAL A 480 -18.24 10.88 4.24
C VAL A 480 -19.33 9.85 3.94
N ALA A 481 -20.58 10.28 3.80
CA ALA A 481 -21.69 9.38 3.47
C ALA A 481 -21.49 8.66 2.14
N ALA A 482 -20.94 9.32 1.13
CA ALA A 482 -20.59 8.72 -0.16
C ALA A 482 -19.44 7.70 -0.03
N ALA A 483 -18.43 7.99 0.81
CA ALA A 483 -17.32 7.08 1.07
C ALA A 483 -17.76 5.76 1.74
N PHE A 484 -18.83 5.81 2.54
CA PHE A 484 -19.41 4.67 3.23
C PHE A 484 -20.77 4.25 2.62
N ASP A 485 -21.07 4.61 1.37
CA ASP A 485 -22.26 4.08 0.68
C ASP A 485 -22.18 2.57 0.60
N SER A 486 -23.30 1.92 0.96
CA SER A 486 -23.34 0.47 1.19
C SER A 486 -23.61 -0.36 -0.07
N TYR A 487 -23.74 0.26 -1.23
CA TYR A 487 -24.12 -0.43 -2.46
C TYR A 487 -23.02 -1.34 -2.99
N LEU A 488 -23.39 -2.48 -3.57
CA LEU A 488 -22.48 -3.51 -4.09
C LEU A 488 -22.76 -3.79 -5.57
N PRO A 489 -22.19 -3.01 -6.49
CA PRO A 489 -22.45 -3.13 -7.94
C PRO A 489 -22.15 -4.50 -8.54
N TRP A 490 -21.21 -5.24 -7.97
CA TRP A 490 -20.87 -6.58 -8.42
C TRP A 490 -22.10 -7.50 -8.37
N PHE A 491 -22.89 -7.43 -7.30
CA PHE A 491 -24.09 -8.26 -7.13
C PHE A 491 -25.27 -7.74 -7.94
N GLU A 492 -25.41 -6.43 -8.15
CA GLU A 492 -26.39 -5.88 -9.10
C GLU A 492 -26.20 -6.48 -10.50
N LYS A 493 -24.93 -6.64 -10.94
CA LYS A 493 -24.60 -7.19 -12.25
C LYS A 493 -24.77 -8.71 -12.33
N THR A 494 -24.47 -9.45 -11.28
CA THR A 494 -24.32 -10.92 -11.32
C THR A 494 -25.54 -11.69 -10.82
N LEU A 495 -26.25 -11.20 -9.79
CA LEU A 495 -27.43 -11.89 -9.26
C LEU A 495 -28.58 -12.12 -10.27
N PRO A 496 -28.84 -11.22 -11.25
CA PRO A 496 -29.82 -11.51 -12.28
C PRO A 496 -29.60 -12.83 -13.04
N ALA A 497 -28.31 -13.21 -13.27
CA ALA A 497 -27.98 -14.47 -13.90
C ALA A 497 -28.33 -15.68 -13.03
N LEU A 498 -28.06 -15.62 -11.73
CA LEU A 498 -28.43 -16.64 -10.75
C LEU A 498 -29.95 -16.79 -10.66
N LEU A 499 -30.70 -15.68 -10.55
CA LEU A 499 -32.15 -15.69 -10.46
C LEU A 499 -32.79 -16.28 -11.73
N LYS A 500 -32.28 -15.91 -12.91
CA LYS A 500 -32.72 -16.47 -14.20
C LYS A 500 -32.45 -17.98 -14.30
N ALA A 501 -31.25 -18.41 -13.82
CA ALA A 501 -30.90 -19.83 -13.80
C ALA A 501 -31.86 -20.62 -12.93
N TRP A 502 -32.21 -20.10 -11.73
CA TRP A 502 -33.20 -20.75 -10.85
C TRP A 502 -34.60 -20.80 -11.44
N ASP A 503 -35.06 -19.69 -12.04
CA ASP A 503 -36.38 -19.63 -12.69
C ASP A 503 -36.48 -20.65 -13.83
N ALA A 504 -35.45 -20.83 -14.64
CA ALA A 504 -35.39 -21.72 -15.79
C ALA A 504 -35.14 -23.20 -15.45
N ALA A 505 -34.59 -23.50 -14.27
CA ALA A 505 -34.27 -24.87 -13.87
C ALA A 505 -35.54 -25.72 -13.74
N PRO A 506 -35.51 -27.01 -14.13
CA PRO A 506 -36.64 -27.95 -13.99
C PRO A 506 -37.13 -28.05 -12.53
N ALA A 507 -38.43 -28.35 -12.37
CA ALA A 507 -39.02 -28.45 -11.03
C ALA A 507 -38.48 -29.63 -10.21
N ASP A 508 -37.97 -30.66 -10.86
CA ASP A 508 -37.35 -31.85 -10.26
C ASP A 508 -35.83 -31.67 -10.01
N ASN A 509 -35.26 -30.51 -10.34
CA ASN A 509 -33.86 -30.20 -10.02
C ASN A 509 -33.66 -30.11 -8.50
N SER A 510 -32.84 -31.02 -7.94
CA SER A 510 -32.63 -31.14 -6.51
C SER A 510 -31.95 -29.88 -5.91
N THR A 511 -31.02 -29.26 -6.62
CA THR A 511 -30.37 -28.01 -6.20
C THR A 511 -31.39 -26.88 -6.13
N LYS A 512 -32.24 -26.74 -7.14
CA LYS A 512 -33.36 -25.77 -7.14
C LYS A 512 -34.24 -25.90 -5.91
N ALA A 513 -34.62 -27.12 -5.56
CA ALA A 513 -35.52 -27.40 -4.44
C ALA A 513 -34.87 -27.02 -3.08
N SER A 514 -33.56 -27.19 -2.95
CA SER A 514 -32.84 -26.93 -1.68
C SER A 514 -32.56 -25.46 -1.36
N ILE A 515 -32.59 -24.55 -2.36
CA ILE A 515 -32.19 -23.15 -2.22
C ILE A 515 -33.31 -22.14 -2.41
N GLY A 516 -34.59 -22.60 -2.36
CA GLY A 516 -35.73 -21.72 -2.62
C GLY A 516 -35.84 -20.51 -1.70
N ASP A 517 -35.62 -20.70 -0.39
CA ASP A 517 -35.62 -19.62 0.59
C ASP A 517 -34.48 -18.63 0.37
N GLN A 518 -33.28 -19.12 0.04
CA GLN A 518 -32.11 -18.34 -0.28
C GLN A 518 -32.34 -17.45 -1.51
N ILE A 519 -32.93 -18.01 -2.56
CA ILE A 519 -33.29 -17.26 -3.77
C ILE A 519 -34.33 -16.19 -3.45
N ALA A 520 -35.36 -16.51 -2.66
CA ALA A 520 -36.39 -15.53 -2.27
C ALA A 520 -35.77 -14.36 -1.51
N LEU A 521 -34.82 -14.65 -0.61
CA LEU A 521 -34.09 -13.63 0.14
C LEU A 521 -33.22 -12.73 -0.76
N LEU A 522 -32.44 -13.32 -1.67
CA LEU A 522 -31.60 -12.57 -2.61
C LEU A 522 -32.40 -11.76 -3.62
N ARG A 523 -33.55 -12.25 -4.04
CA ARG A 523 -34.47 -11.56 -4.97
C ARG A 523 -35.06 -10.29 -4.37
N ALA A 524 -35.22 -10.25 -3.04
CA ALA A 524 -35.73 -9.09 -2.30
C ALA A 524 -34.62 -8.12 -1.82
N TRP A 525 -33.34 -8.46 -2.02
CA TRP A 525 -32.21 -7.68 -1.54
C TRP A 525 -31.95 -6.45 -2.42
N ASP A 526 -31.61 -5.33 -1.77
CA ASP A 526 -31.33 -4.04 -2.38
C ASP A 526 -29.85 -3.85 -2.77
N TYR A 527 -29.05 -4.92 -2.70
CA TYR A 527 -27.59 -4.92 -2.96
C TYR A 527 -26.78 -4.07 -1.98
N ARG A 528 -27.31 -3.85 -0.77
CA ARG A 528 -26.64 -3.04 0.23
C ARG A 528 -26.16 -3.88 1.41
N TRP A 529 -24.89 -3.63 1.80
CA TRP A 529 -24.37 -4.27 3.01
C TRP A 529 -24.92 -3.63 4.27
N ALA A 530 -25.09 -4.43 5.31
CA ALA A 530 -25.35 -4.00 6.68
C ALA A 530 -24.94 -5.09 7.67
N ALA A 531 -24.55 -4.72 8.89
CA ALA A 531 -24.15 -5.69 9.91
C ALA A 531 -25.24 -6.72 10.22
N ASN A 532 -26.51 -6.35 10.21
CA ASN A 532 -27.65 -7.22 10.43
C ASN A 532 -28.21 -7.89 9.17
N SER A 533 -27.54 -7.75 8.01
CA SER A 533 -28.01 -8.26 6.72
C SER A 533 -27.63 -9.71 6.54
N VAL A 534 -28.61 -10.58 6.45
CA VAL A 534 -28.45 -11.99 6.03
C VAL A 534 -28.20 -12.10 4.52
N PRO A 535 -28.90 -11.33 3.63
CA PRO A 535 -28.59 -11.36 2.20
C PRO A 535 -27.14 -11.02 1.89
N THR A 536 -26.52 -10.09 2.64
CA THR A 536 -25.10 -9.76 2.48
C THR A 536 -24.21 -10.98 2.73
N SER A 537 -24.42 -11.71 3.83
CA SER A 537 -23.67 -12.94 4.12
C SER A 537 -23.76 -13.95 2.97
N LEU A 538 -24.99 -14.24 2.57
CA LEU A 538 -25.26 -15.23 1.52
C LEU A 538 -24.65 -14.83 0.17
N ALA A 539 -24.78 -13.55 -0.22
CA ALA A 539 -24.25 -13.02 -1.46
C ALA A 539 -22.71 -13.06 -1.48
N ILE A 540 -22.05 -12.65 -0.39
CA ILE A 540 -20.58 -12.68 -0.27
C ILE A 540 -20.07 -14.12 -0.41
N PHE A 541 -20.63 -15.07 0.34
CA PHE A 541 -20.22 -16.48 0.24
C PHE A 541 -20.47 -17.08 -1.15
N TRP A 542 -21.58 -16.70 -1.81
CA TRP A 542 -21.82 -17.06 -3.19
C TRP A 542 -20.79 -16.47 -4.16
N GLY A 543 -20.43 -15.21 -3.98
CA GLY A 543 -19.41 -14.53 -4.79
C GLY A 543 -18.04 -15.19 -4.65
N GLU A 544 -17.62 -15.52 -3.43
CA GLU A 544 -16.38 -16.27 -3.13
C GLU A 544 -16.37 -17.64 -3.82
N GLU A 545 -17.51 -18.36 -3.74
CA GLU A 545 -17.65 -19.66 -4.38
C GLU A 545 -17.61 -19.55 -5.92
N MET A 546 -18.19 -18.50 -6.49
CA MET A 546 -18.09 -18.22 -7.93
C MET A 546 -16.67 -17.88 -8.34
N GLN A 547 -15.96 -17.04 -7.59
CA GLN A 547 -14.55 -16.74 -7.84
C GLN A 547 -13.69 -18.01 -7.85
N ARG A 548 -13.90 -18.90 -6.89
CA ARG A 548 -13.20 -20.19 -6.80
C ARG A 548 -13.49 -21.09 -7.99
N ARG A 549 -14.74 -21.13 -8.47
CA ARG A 549 -15.18 -22.03 -9.56
C ARG A 549 -14.78 -21.55 -10.94
N VAL A 550 -14.91 -20.25 -11.21
CA VAL A 550 -14.80 -19.71 -12.57
C VAL A 550 -13.77 -18.58 -12.74
N GLY A 551 -13.00 -18.23 -11.70
CA GLY A 551 -12.01 -17.16 -11.77
C GLY A 551 -10.92 -17.40 -12.82
N ILE A 552 -10.43 -18.63 -12.93
CA ILE A 552 -9.42 -19.02 -13.96
C ILE A 552 -10.03 -18.90 -15.36
N GLN A 553 -11.28 -19.34 -15.55
CA GLN A 553 -11.97 -19.28 -16.85
C GLN A 553 -12.25 -17.83 -17.27
N ALA A 554 -12.62 -16.96 -16.32
CA ALA A 554 -12.81 -15.52 -16.58
C ALA A 554 -11.49 -14.87 -17.03
N SER A 555 -10.40 -15.15 -16.32
CA SER A 555 -9.05 -14.66 -16.67
C SER A 555 -8.62 -15.16 -18.05
N ALA A 556 -8.80 -16.46 -18.35
CA ALA A 556 -8.47 -17.04 -19.65
C ALA A 556 -9.34 -16.45 -20.79
N ALA A 557 -10.59 -16.06 -20.50
CA ALA A 557 -11.46 -15.38 -21.45
C ALA A 557 -11.14 -13.89 -21.64
N GLY A 558 -10.23 -13.31 -20.83
CA GLY A 558 -9.83 -11.91 -20.90
C GLY A 558 -10.94 -10.92 -20.51
N ILE A 559 -11.91 -11.34 -19.69
CA ILE A 559 -13.01 -10.51 -19.19
C ILE A 559 -13.04 -10.51 -17.67
N SER A 560 -13.72 -9.54 -17.07
CA SER A 560 -13.84 -9.47 -15.62
C SER A 560 -14.64 -10.64 -15.06
N LEU A 561 -14.45 -10.97 -13.78
CA LEU A 561 -15.17 -12.06 -13.11
C LEU A 561 -16.68 -11.81 -13.13
N GLU A 562 -17.11 -10.58 -12.82
CA GLU A 562 -18.55 -10.22 -12.84
C GLU A 562 -19.17 -10.33 -14.25
N GLU A 563 -18.41 -9.98 -15.29
CA GLU A 563 -18.87 -10.16 -16.67
C GLU A 563 -19.02 -11.64 -17.02
N TYR A 564 -18.03 -12.46 -16.61
CA TYR A 564 -18.08 -13.90 -16.84
C TYR A 564 -19.28 -14.54 -16.12
N VAL A 565 -19.46 -14.22 -14.83
CA VAL A 565 -20.58 -14.73 -14.01
C VAL A 565 -21.92 -14.31 -14.60
N ALA A 566 -22.04 -13.04 -15.03
CA ALA A 566 -23.28 -12.51 -15.58
C ALA A 566 -23.64 -13.07 -16.95
N THR A 567 -22.65 -13.47 -17.79
CA THR A 567 -22.89 -13.73 -19.21
C THR A 567 -22.47 -15.12 -19.70
N LYS A 568 -21.55 -15.80 -19.02
CA LYS A 568 -20.91 -17.04 -19.49
C LYS A 568 -20.95 -18.21 -18.50
N ALA A 569 -21.20 -17.96 -17.22
CA ALA A 569 -21.24 -19.03 -16.23
C ALA A 569 -22.39 -20.00 -16.53
N ASP A 570 -22.11 -21.28 -16.34
CA ASP A 570 -23.12 -22.33 -16.51
C ASP A 570 -24.25 -22.16 -15.48
N PRO A 571 -25.55 -22.22 -15.90
CA PRO A 571 -26.67 -22.06 -14.97
C PRO A 571 -26.66 -23.01 -13.77
N GLU A 572 -26.28 -24.27 -13.96
CA GLU A 572 -26.21 -25.24 -12.86
C GLU A 572 -25.05 -24.89 -11.89
N GLN A 573 -23.92 -24.38 -12.39
CA GLN A 573 -22.83 -23.92 -11.53
C GLN A 573 -23.25 -22.75 -10.65
N LEU A 574 -24.10 -21.83 -11.16
CA LEU A 574 -24.61 -20.69 -10.36
C LEU A 574 -25.44 -21.19 -9.17
N LEU A 575 -26.36 -22.20 -9.43
CA LEU A 575 -27.22 -22.78 -8.40
C LEU A 575 -26.40 -23.58 -7.37
N GLN A 576 -25.50 -24.43 -7.84
CA GLN A 576 -24.61 -25.23 -6.96
C GLN A 576 -23.69 -24.36 -6.10
N ALA A 577 -23.25 -23.23 -6.63
CA ALA A 577 -22.45 -22.26 -5.85
C ALA A 577 -23.29 -21.66 -4.71
N LEU A 578 -24.56 -21.35 -4.93
CA LEU A 578 -25.43 -20.85 -3.87
C LEU A 578 -25.74 -21.91 -2.81
N ALA A 579 -25.99 -23.15 -3.22
CA ALA A 579 -26.17 -24.26 -2.29
C ALA A 579 -24.92 -24.44 -1.41
N ALA A 580 -23.74 -24.51 -2.03
CA ALA A 580 -22.47 -24.63 -1.31
C ALA A 580 -22.20 -23.45 -0.35
N ALA A 581 -22.53 -22.22 -0.76
CA ALA A 581 -22.44 -21.03 0.10
C ALA A 581 -23.36 -21.13 1.32
N SER A 582 -24.61 -21.54 1.11
CA SER A 582 -25.59 -21.76 2.18
C SER A 582 -25.13 -22.83 3.17
N ASP A 583 -24.69 -23.98 2.66
CA ASP A 583 -24.20 -25.11 3.46
C ASP A 583 -22.95 -24.71 4.28
N LYS A 584 -22.05 -23.90 3.69
CA LYS A 584 -20.86 -23.40 4.36
C LYS A 584 -21.20 -22.50 5.52
N ILE A 585 -22.13 -21.54 5.34
CA ILE A 585 -22.56 -20.65 6.41
C ILE A 585 -23.24 -21.46 7.51
N GLU A 586 -24.12 -22.40 7.18
CA GLU A 586 -24.81 -23.26 8.16
C GLU A 586 -23.82 -24.13 8.94
N SER A 587 -22.85 -24.73 8.28
CA SER A 587 -21.80 -25.53 8.92
C SER A 587 -20.91 -24.70 9.88
N ASP A 588 -20.58 -23.47 9.51
CA ASP A 588 -19.71 -22.64 10.31
C ASP A 588 -20.45 -21.96 11.48
N PHE A 589 -21.71 -21.54 11.25
CA PHE A 589 -22.45 -20.68 12.18
C PHE A 589 -23.79 -21.28 12.68
N ALA A 590 -24.04 -22.56 12.42
CA ALA A 590 -25.24 -23.31 12.78
C ALA A 590 -26.55 -22.82 12.12
N SER A 591 -26.51 -21.83 11.25
CA SER A 591 -27.64 -21.35 10.45
C SER A 591 -27.17 -20.59 9.24
N TRP A 592 -27.70 -20.91 8.06
CA TRP A 592 -27.43 -20.12 6.86
C TRP A 592 -28.02 -18.68 6.94
N LYS A 593 -28.93 -18.43 7.90
CA LYS A 593 -29.51 -17.09 8.16
C LYS A 593 -28.64 -16.22 9.11
N THR A 594 -27.34 -16.48 9.17
CA THR A 594 -26.41 -15.71 9.99
C THR A 594 -26.18 -14.31 9.41
N PRO A 595 -26.41 -13.24 10.17
CA PRO A 595 -26.16 -11.86 9.73
C PRO A 595 -24.66 -11.59 9.47
N TRP A 596 -24.37 -10.70 8.52
CA TRP A 596 -23.01 -10.38 8.10
C TRP A 596 -22.09 -9.93 9.23
N GLY A 597 -22.57 -9.08 10.14
CA GLY A 597 -21.77 -8.60 11.27
C GLY A 597 -21.42 -9.67 12.32
N GLU A 598 -22.06 -10.85 12.30
CA GLU A 598 -21.65 -11.99 13.14
C GLU A 598 -20.45 -12.73 12.52
N ILE A 599 -20.29 -12.61 11.21
CA ILE A 599 -19.21 -13.23 10.43
C ILE A 599 -18.02 -12.29 10.31
N ASN A 600 -18.25 -11.06 9.86
CA ASN A 600 -17.23 -10.08 9.45
C ASN A 600 -16.84 -9.18 10.62
N ARG A 601 -15.60 -9.33 11.13
CA ARG A 601 -15.18 -8.83 12.44
C ARG A 601 -13.86 -8.06 12.38
N PHE A 602 -13.80 -6.94 13.08
CA PHE A 602 -12.54 -6.27 13.44
C PHE A 602 -12.05 -6.81 14.80
N GLN A 603 -10.77 -7.19 14.83
CA GLN A 603 -10.12 -7.64 16.07
C GLN A 603 -8.64 -7.25 16.04
N ARG A 604 -8.13 -6.70 17.13
CA ARG A 604 -6.71 -6.44 17.37
C ARG A 604 -6.42 -6.83 18.82
N LEU A 605 -5.62 -7.90 19.02
CA LEU A 605 -5.39 -8.50 20.33
C LEU A 605 -3.99 -8.21 20.87
N THR A 606 -2.99 -8.12 20.01
CA THR A 606 -1.57 -8.02 20.37
C THR A 606 -0.85 -6.99 19.50
N ASP A 607 0.41 -6.70 19.84
CA ASP A 607 1.36 -5.89 19.08
C ASP A 607 2.14 -6.68 18.01
N ASP A 608 1.82 -7.95 17.81
CA ASP A 608 2.46 -8.78 16.80
C ASP A 608 2.25 -8.20 15.39
N ILE A 609 3.27 -8.32 14.54
CA ILE A 609 3.16 -7.92 13.12
C ILE A 609 2.15 -8.83 12.39
N VAL A 610 2.19 -10.13 12.67
CA VAL A 610 1.19 -11.09 12.22
C VAL A 610 0.19 -11.30 13.36
N HIS A 611 -0.98 -10.67 13.24
CA HIS A 611 -1.98 -10.69 14.31
C HIS A 611 -2.59 -12.08 14.51
N PRO A 612 -2.67 -12.57 15.75
CA PRO A 612 -3.50 -13.73 16.09
C PRO A 612 -4.98 -13.33 16.15
N PHE A 613 -5.86 -14.26 15.77
CA PHE A 613 -7.31 -14.09 15.87
C PHE A 613 -7.95 -15.20 16.69
N SER A 614 -9.07 -14.89 17.36
CA SER A 614 -9.78 -15.84 18.20
C SER A 614 -11.28 -15.56 18.22
N ASP A 615 -12.10 -16.58 17.91
CA ASP A 615 -13.57 -16.48 17.98
C ASP A 615 -14.09 -16.27 19.39
N SER A 616 -13.30 -16.67 20.42
CA SER A 616 -13.63 -16.50 21.83
C SER A 616 -13.26 -15.14 22.41
N ALA A 617 -12.41 -14.36 21.73
CA ALA A 617 -12.00 -13.03 22.17
C ALA A 617 -12.97 -11.95 21.64
N PRO A 618 -13.08 -10.80 22.32
CA PRO A 618 -13.89 -9.68 21.86
C PRO A 618 -13.54 -9.22 20.45
N SER A 619 -14.55 -8.86 19.67
CA SER A 619 -14.40 -8.30 18.32
C SER A 619 -15.60 -7.43 17.96
N ILE A 620 -15.41 -6.51 17.01
CA ILE A 620 -16.40 -5.53 16.59
C ILE A 620 -16.98 -5.95 15.25
N PRO A 621 -18.33 -5.95 15.05
CA PRO A 621 -18.93 -6.21 13.75
C PRO A 621 -18.59 -5.07 12.76
N VAL A 622 -18.17 -5.43 11.55
CA VAL A 622 -17.91 -4.47 10.46
C VAL A 622 -18.94 -4.70 9.36
N PRO A 623 -19.76 -3.69 9.02
CA PRO A 623 -20.82 -3.86 8.03
C PRO A 623 -20.33 -3.85 6.57
N PHE A 624 -19.25 -3.12 6.26
CA PHE A 624 -18.71 -3.03 4.91
C PHE A 624 -17.84 -4.23 4.53
N THR A 625 -17.65 -4.45 3.23
CA THR A 625 -17.11 -5.68 2.67
C THR A 625 -15.81 -5.44 1.92
N SER A 626 -15.25 -6.50 1.34
CA SER A 626 -14.13 -6.38 0.40
C SER A 626 -14.44 -5.46 -0.78
N SER A 627 -13.42 -4.76 -1.22
CA SER A 627 -13.45 -3.87 -2.38
C SER A 627 -13.76 -4.60 -3.70
N ILE A 628 -13.53 -5.91 -3.78
CA ILE A 628 -13.80 -6.71 -4.98
C ILE A 628 -15.29 -6.75 -5.33
N TRP A 629 -16.16 -6.61 -4.34
CA TRP A 629 -17.63 -6.57 -4.52
C TRP A 629 -18.14 -5.17 -4.87
N GLY A 630 -17.24 -4.19 -4.95
CA GLY A 630 -17.57 -2.80 -5.24
C GLY A 630 -17.76 -1.91 -4.01
N SER A 631 -17.51 -2.40 -2.80
CA SER A 631 -17.53 -1.57 -1.59
C SER A 631 -16.46 -0.48 -1.67
N LEU A 632 -16.85 0.78 -1.56
CA LEU A 632 -15.92 1.91 -1.48
C LEU A 632 -15.22 1.91 -0.11
N ALA A 633 -15.97 1.75 0.98
CA ALA A 633 -15.40 1.39 2.26
C ALA A 633 -14.95 -0.07 2.20
N SER A 634 -13.65 -0.34 2.24
CA SER A 634 -13.07 -1.67 2.05
C SER A 634 -12.66 -2.32 3.36
N PHE A 635 -13.01 -3.58 3.51
CA PHE A 635 -12.62 -4.43 4.63
C PHE A 635 -12.32 -5.85 4.14
N GLY A 636 -11.04 -6.16 4.00
CA GLY A 636 -10.54 -7.46 3.61
C GLY A 636 -10.48 -8.41 4.79
N ALA A 637 -11.42 -9.34 4.84
CA ALA A 637 -11.55 -10.30 5.91
C ALA A 637 -11.64 -11.73 5.38
N ARG A 638 -11.13 -12.67 6.16
CA ARG A 638 -11.23 -14.11 5.91
C ARG A 638 -11.20 -14.88 7.22
N ALA A 639 -11.55 -16.16 7.16
CA ALA A 639 -11.29 -17.07 8.27
C ALA A 639 -9.80 -17.41 8.34
N TYR A 640 -9.29 -17.57 9.55
CA TYR A 640 -7.90 -17.98 9.85
C TYR A 640 -7.88 -19.36 10.50
N PRO A 641 -6.74 -20.05 10.55
CA PRO A 641 -6.63 -21.33 11.24
C PRO A 641 -7.19 -21.25 12.67
N GLY A 642 -8.20 -22.09 12.96
CA GLY A 642 -8.86 -22.12 14.27
C GLY A 642 -10.02 -21.13 14.43
N THR A 643 -10.38 -20.34 13.40
CA THR A 643 -11.54 -19.45 13.44
C THR A 643 -12.61 -19.82 12.41
N LYS A 644 -13.87 -19.52 12.71
CA LYS A 644 -15.00 -19.55 11.77
C LYS A 644 -15.38 -18.14 11.34
N LYS A 645 -15.28 -17.16 12.27
CA LYS A 645 -15.48 -15.76 11.95
C LYS A 645 -14.36 -15.27 11.02
N TRP A 646 -14.69 -14.28 10.22
CA TRP A 646 -13.76 -13.63 9.32
C TRP A 646 -13.19 -12.38 9.98
N TYR A 647 -11.87 -12.28 10.01
CA TYR A 647 -11.16 -11.15 10.61
C TYR A 647 -10.45 -10.35 9.53
N GLY A 648 -10.64 -9.02 9.59
CA GLY A 648 -10.01 -8.10 8.65
C GLY A 648 -8.54 -7.84 8.98
N THR A 649 -7.72 -7.79 7.94
CA THR A 649 -6.29 -7.44 8.03
C THR A 649 -5.89 -6.31 7.10
N SER A 650 -6.74 -5.98 6.13
CA SER A 650 -6.48 -4.95 5.12
C SER A 650 -7.77 -4.25 4.70
N GLY A 651 -7.63 -3.14 4.01
CA GLY A 651 -8.75 -2.29 3.60
C GLY A 651 -8.52 -0.84 4.02
N ASN A 652 -9.56 -0.13 4.41
CA ASN A 652 -9.45 1.23 4.93
C ASN A 652 -8.43 1.25 6.09
N SER A 653 -7.20 1.69 5.82
CA SER A 653 -6.18 1.77 6.88
C SER A 653 -6.12 3.17 7.50
N PHE A 654 -6.37 4.19 6.70
CA PHE A 654 -6.54 5.58 7.07
C PHE A 654 -7.60 6.20 6.15
N VAL A 655 -8.58 6.87 6.71
CA VAL A 655 -9.61 7.59 5.94
C VAL A 655 -9.60 9.04 6.37
N ALA A 656 -9.44 9.96 5.41
CA ALA A 656 -9.62 11.38 5.70
C ALA A 656 -10.43 12.06 4.59
N ILE A 657 -11.27 13.01 4.99
CA ILE A 657 -12.01 13.87 4.09
C ILE A 657 -11.68 15.30 4.45
N VAL A 658 -11.23 16.07 3.44
CA VAL A 658 -10.66 17.41 3.61
C VAL A 658 -11.48 18.41 2.81
N GLU A 659 -11.82 19.55 3.43
CA GLU A 659 -12.44 20.73 2.82
C GLU A 659 -11.43 21.88 2.80
N PHE A 660 -11.17 22.43 1.62
CA PHE A 660 -10.22 23.54 1.40
C PHE A 660 -10.95 24.89 1.34
N GLY A 661 -11.41 25.37 2.51
CA GLY A 661 -11.99 26.71 2.68
C GLY A 661 -10.94 27.77 3.06
N ASP A 662 -11.39 28.88 3.66
CA ASP A 662 -10.50 29.90 4.24
C ASP A 662 -9.53 29.31 5.25
N LYS A 663 -10.03 28.34 6.03
CA LYS A 663 -9.26 27.42 6.86
C LYS A 663 -9.57 26.01 6.41
N VAL A 664 -8.52 25.17 6.31
CA VAL A 664 -8.72 23.76 6.02
C VAL A 664 -9.45 23.09 7.19
N ARG A 665 -10.44 22.25 6.86
CA ARG A 665 -11.14 21.36 7.80
C ARG A 665 -11.00 19.93 7.32
N ALA A 666 -10.87 19.00 8.24
CA ALA A 666 -10.81 17.59 7.89
C ALA A 666 -11.46 16.71 8.97
N LEU A 667 -12.00 15.59 8.51
CA LEU A 667 -12.44 14.48 9.36
C LEU A 667 -11.57 13.27 9.01
N ALA A 668 -11.17 12.48 10.01
CA ALA A 668 -10.33 11.30 9.79
C ALA A 668 -10.69 10.14 10.75
N VAL A 669 -10.25 8.94 10.38
CA VAL A 669 -10.25 7.75 11.24
C VAL A 669 -9.12 6.81 10.80
N THR A 670 -8.46 6.21 11.78
CA THR A 670 -7.44 5.17 11.57
C THR A 670 -7.99 3.81 12.01
N ALA A 671 -7.64 2.74 11.31
CA ALA A 671 -8.05 1.39 11.68
C ALA A 671 -7.46 1.02 13.05
N GLY A 672 -8.31 0.87 14.06
CA GLY A 672 -7.94 0.51 15.42
C GLY A 672 -7.60 1.71 16.28
N GLY A 673 -6.44 2.30 16.13
CA GLY A 673 -5.90 3.43 16.89
C GLY A 673 -4.40 3.60 16.60
N GLU A 674 -3.81 4.71 17.06
CA GLU A 674 -2.46 5.10 16.69
C GLU A 674 -1.37 4.25 17.39
N SER A 675 -1.59 3.78 18.61
CA SER A 675 -0.56 3.05 19.36
C SER A 675 -0.46 1.58 18.99
N GLY A 676 0.77 1.06 18.89
CA GLY A 676 1.06 -0.38 18.82
C GLY A 676 1.03 -1.09 20.17
N ASP A 677 1.05 -0.38 21.30
CA ASP A 677 1.06 -0.98 22.64
C ASP A 677 -0.36 -1.40 23.08
N PRO A 678 -0.65 -2.70 23.32
CA PRO A 678 -1.94 -3.17 23.80
C PRO A 678 -2.38 -2.59 25.14
N LYS A 679 -1.46 -1.99 25.91
CA LYS A 679 -1.77 -1.32 27.19
C LYS A 679 -2.17 0.14 27.02
N SER A 680 -1.92 0.72 25.85
CA SER A 680 -2.31 2.08 25.52
C SER A 680 -3.82 2.17 25.33
N LYS A 681 -4.43 3.26 25.78
CA LYS A 681 -5.83 3.54 25.46
C LYS A 681 -6.02 3.77 23.95
N HIS A 682 -4.96 4.20 23.24
CA HIS A 682 -4.97 4.45 21.81
C HIS A 682 -4.62 3.21 20.98
N PHE A 683 -4.71 2.02 21.55
CA PHE A 683 -4.52 0.77 20.83
C PHE A 683 -5.73 0.43 19.94
N ASN A 684 -6.95 0.67 20.43
CA ASN A 684 -8.21 0.34 19.74
C ASN A 684 -9.32 1.40 19.93
N ASP A 685 -9.01 2.62 20.36
CA ASP A 685 -10.01 3.65 20.66
C ASP A 685 -10.75 4.20 19.43
N GLU A 686 -10.21 4.04 18.24
CA GLU A 686 -10.88 4.38 16.98
C GLU A 686 -11.65 3.20 16.35
N ALA A 687 -11.55 1.98 16.87
CA ALA A 687 -12.09 0.78 16.21
C ALA A 687 -13.62 0.82 15.97
N GLU A 688 -14.42 1.33 16.93
CA GLU A 688 -15.86 1.49 16.75
C GLU A 688 -16.19 2.61 15.75
N ARG A 689 -15.44 3.73 15.79
CA ARG A 689 -15.58 4.81 14.83
C ARG A 689 -15.30 4.33 13.42
N TYR A 690 -14.23 3.56 13.27
CA TYR A 690 -13.85 2.91 12.02
C TYR A 690 -14.97 2.02 11.48
N ALA A 691 -15.48 1.11 12.30
CA ALA A 691 -16.53 0.17 11.89
C ALA A 691 -17.87 0.85 11.54
N THR A 692 -18.14 2.03 12.08
CA THR A 692 -19.39 2.78 11.85
C THR A 692 -19.26 3.93 10.86
N GLY A 693 -18.04 4.22 10.37
CA GLY A 693 -17.81 5.38 9.50
C GLY A 693 -17.96 6.73 10.21
N ASN A 694 -17.87 6.75 11.54
CA ASN A 694 -17.98 7.96 12.34
C ASN A 694 -16.60 8.63 12.52
N LEU A 695 -16.17 9.41 11.51
CA LEU A 695 -14.88 10.07 11.51
C LEU A 695 -14.80 11.16 12.60
N ARG A 696 -13.62 11.36 13.17
CA ARG A 696 -13.32 12.43 14.13
C ARG A 696 -12.80 13.68 13.44
N GLU A 697 -12.92 14.83 14.11
CA GLU A 697 -12.29 16.07 13.65
C GLU A 697 -10.75 15.97 13.73
N VAL A 698 -10.08 16.53 12.72
CA VAL A 698 -8.62 16.70 12.68
C VAL A 698 -8.26 18.06 13.27
N TYR A 699 -7.41 18.08 14.28
CA TYR A 699 -6.90 19.32 14.88
C TYR A 699 -5.68 19.83 14.09
N PHE A 700 -5.95 20.53 12.98
CA PHE A 700 -4.89 21.02 12.10
C PHE A 700 -4.19 22.26 12.63
N TYR A 701 -4.94 23.20 13.22
CA TYR A 701 -4.38 24.43 13.76
C TYR A 701 -4.07 24.27 15.24
N ARG A 702 -2.92 24.81 15.73
CA ARG A 702 -2.53 24.73 17.13
C ARG A 702 -3.61 25.21 18.10
N SER A 703 -4.42 26.20 17.69
CA SER A 703 -5.56 26.69 18.51
C SER A 703 -6.65 25.65 18.73
N GLN A 704 -6.80 24.65 17.86
CA GLN A 704 -7.76 23.56 18.00
C GLN A 704 -7.31 22.52 19.05
N LEU A 705 -6.04 22.48 19.39
CA LEU A 705 -5.51 21.60 20.43
C LEU A 705 -5.86 22.07 21.85
N THR A 706 -6.35 23.31 22.01
CA THR A 706 -6.79 23.83 23.33
C THR A 706 -7.98 23.04 23.84
N GLY A 707 -7.81 22.31 24.95
CA GLY A 707 -8.82 21.42 25.51
C GLY A 707 -8.81 20.00 24.93
N HIS A 708 -7.94 19.74 23.96
CA HIS A 708 -7.78 18.47 23.27
C HIS A 708 -6.32 17.94 23.34
N THR A 709 -5.52 18.43 24.28
CA THR A 709 -4.14 18.01 24.50
C THR A 709 -4.08 17.04 25.67
N GLU A 710 -3.65 15.81 25.39
CA GLU A 710 -3.36 14.83 26.40
C GLU A 710 -1.97 15.05 27.04
N ARG A 711 -0.96 15.29 26.21
CA ARG A 711 0.43 15.48 26.63
C ARG A 711 1.15 16.45 25.70
N GLU A 712 1.94 17.38 26.27
CA GLU A 712 2.88 18.23 25.54
C GLU A 712 4.28 18.04 26.16
N TYR A 713 5.28 17.75 25.32
CA TYR A 713 6.63 17.40 25.78
C TYR A 713 7.70 17.63 24.72
N HIS A 714 8.96 17.58 25.14
CA HIS A 714 10.11 17.47 24.26
C HIS A 714 10.58 16.01 24.21
N PRO A 715 11.09 15.51 23.04
CA PRO A 715 11.64 14.17 22.96
C PRO A 715 12.65 13.87 24.08
N GLY A 716 12.47 12.72 24.74
CA GLY A 716 13.33 12.26 25.84
C GLY A 716 12.94 12.75 27.25
N ASN A 717 11.83 13.50 27.38
CA ASN A 717 11.31 13.97 28.69
C ASN A 717 10.06 13.17 29.08
#